data_52da76f8e1fcb5587f635f66ec0bb77f
#
_entry.id   52da76f8e1fcb5587f635f66ec0bb77f
#
_cell.length_a   1.000
_cell.length_b   1.000
_cell.length_c   1.000
_cell.angle_alpha   90.00
_cell.angle_beta   90.00
_cell.angle_gamma   90.00
#
_symmetry.space_group_name_H-M   'P 1'
#
loop_
_entity.id
_entity.type
_entity.pdbx_description
1 polymer ?
#
loop_
_entity_poly.entity_id
_entity_poly.type
_entity_poly.pdbx_seq_one_letter_code
_entity_poly.pdbx_strand_id
1 'polypeptide(L)'
;MKNKYELLSLETDEQCQESSEPEKKWQQLKESINYANENAPKIERKTKKVWMTEEILTKMEERKKAKNTSAYEPKNKEIQNLCKKEKDAWYNNKCDEIEKYLNLNGTKKMHSCIKELTGDNKSKPTTGCIKDKEGKMLFERDQVLERWAEYVSELFADERPSLPEPSNDRGPPILKSEVEKAIKMTQLGKAPGEDGITTEMLKLLEDFGIDKLTELFNLIYASGQFPEELLMSIYITLPKQPRATDCSNFRTISLMPHTLKIFLKVIQGRIGTKIDKEVGPTQFGFRPGSGTREGIFCYNIIAQKHLEVDKDLYTCFIDYSKAFDKVHHEQLIQCLEKIGVDGRDIRVIANLYWHQKAAIRIQNQLSPFTSIQRGVRQGCVLSPYLFNIYTEFIFRECNELQGINIHGQNINNLRYADDTALITDNQENLQRVVTKVREESSKAGLEMNVKKTKTMIISRKPEDKKVEIKVGDEILQQVHKYIYLGTEITEEARSDIEIEKRKNIAKEKFSKMAGLLTSRKLKIKTKIRIVKCYIYSLFCYGCESWTLSKVLEGKIEAFEMFCLRKIGNIKWSDKITNERVLQKLQTKRTLLSDIQKRKLRYYGHVKRSNNILTTAVEGKLEGKRPRGRPRNTWMTDVREWTSLPASACTSQAADRSLWSVIARRPLQRR
;
A
#
# COMPACT_ATOMS: atom_id res chain seq x y z
N MET A 1 31.42 3.47 20.09
CA MET A 1 31.53 3.01 18.70
C MET A 1 32.88 3.37 18.07
N LYS A 2 33.28 4.63 18.02
CA LYS A 2 34.54 5.11 17.42
C LYS A 2 35.77 4.34 17.92
N ASN A 3 36.03 4.33 19.23
CA ASN A 3 37.21 3.66 19.82
C ASN A 3 37.25 2.14 19.51
N LYS A 4 36.09 1.46 19.49
CA LYS A 4 36.05 0.04 19.14
C LYS A 4 36.31 -0.20 17.65
N TYR A 5 35.80 0.67 16.78
CA TYR A 5 36.06 0.60 15.34
C TYR A 5 37.57 0.80 15.02
N GLU A 6 38.19 1.77 15.68
CA GLU A 6 39.64 2.03 15.52
C GLU A 6 40.49 0.86 15.97
N LEU A 7 40.14 0.21 17.11
CA LEU A 7 40.79 -1.02 17.55
C LEU A 7 40.66 -2.16 16.56
N LEU A 8 39.43 -2.43 16.09
CA LEU A 8 39.16 -3.49 15.12
C LEU A 8 39.88 -3.25 13.77
N SER A 9 40.06 -1.99 13.36
CA SER A 9 40.80 -1.67 12.13
C SER A 9 42.29 -2.00 12.24
N LEU A 10 42.88 -1.95 13.45
CA LEU A 10 44.26 -2.36 13.69
C LEU A 10 44.43 -3.89 13.76
N GLU A 11 43.43 -4.62 14.35
CA GLU A 11 43.47 -6.06 14.48
C GLU A 11 43.26 -6.83 13.16
N THR A 12 42.50 -6.29 12.21
CA THR A 12 42.14 -6.98 10.95
C THR A 12 43.23 -6.93 9.89
N ASP A 13 44.23 -6.05 9.99
CA ASP A 13 45.37 -6.04 9.04
C ASP A 13 46.28 -7.26 9.19
N GLU A 14 46.22 -7.96 10.34
CA GLU A 14 47.05 -9.15 10.61
C GLU A 14 46.36 -10.48 10.30
N GLN A 15 45.04 -10.60 10.28
CA GLN A 15 44.32 -11.88 10.30
C GLN A 15 43.48 -12.27 9.07
N CYS A 16 43.23 -11.39 8.12
CA CYS A 16 42.31 -11.67 6.99
C CYS A 16 42.87 -11.34 5.61
N GLN A 17 43.69 -12.25 5.03
CA GLN A 17 44.20 -12.09 3.66
C GLN A 17 43.22 -12.46 2.54
N GLU A 18 42.12 -13.18 2.81
CA GLU A 18 41.23 -13.73 1.77
C GLU A 18 39.86 -13.02 1.59
N SER A 19 39.45 -12.12 2.49
CA SER A 19 38.15 -11.44 2.38
C SER A 19 38.22 -10.10 1.61
N SER A 20 37.15 -9.78 0.84
CA SER A 20 37.08 -8.52 0.08
C SER A 20 37.08 -7.29 1.02
N GLU A 21 37.57 -6.15 0.54
CA GLU A 21 37.62 -4.92 1.33
C GLU A 21 36.23 -4.47 1.86
N PRO A 22 35.13 -4.54 1.09
CA PRO A 22 33.79 -4.27 1.60
C PRO A 22 33.36 -5.21 2.74
N GLU A 23 33.73 -6.50 2.69
CA GLU A 23 33.41 -7.48 3.75
C GLU A 23 34.12 -7.12 5.05
N LYS A 24 35.43 -6.82 5.01
CA LYS A 24 36.22 -6.41 6.19
C LYS A 24 35.61 -5.17 6.87
N LYS A 25 35.33 -4.12 6.08
CA LYS A 25 34.74 -2.89 6.61
C LYS A 25 33.32 -3.09 7.15
N TRP A 26 32.55 -3.98 6.57
CA TRP A 26 31.21 -4.31 7.09
C TRP A 26 31.29 -4.99 8.45
N GLN A 27 32.17 -5.97 8.62
CA GLN A 27 32.33 -6.68 9.90
C GLN A 27 32.79 -5.72 11.01
N GLN A 28 33.79 -4.87 10.76
CA GLN A 28 34.26 -3.85 11.69
C GLN A 28 33.11 -2.91 12.12
N LEU A 29 32.33 -2.44 11.18
CA LEU A 29 31.22 -1.54 11.43
C LEU A 29 30.11 -2.22 12.24
N LYS A 30 29.75 -3.45 11.88
CA LYS A 30 28.72 -4.28 12.54
C LYS A 30 29.08 -4.56 13.98
N GLU A 31 30.31 -5.03 14.24
CA GLU A 31 30.79 -5.31 15.59
C GLU A 31 30.82 -4.06 16.46
N SER A 32 31.22 -2.91 15.89
CA SER A 32 31.23 -1.64 16.59
C SER A 32 29.83 -1.15 16.97
N ILE A 33 28.83 -1.36 16.08
CA ILE A 33 27.41 -1.05 16.33
C ILE A 33 26.86 -1.97 17.43
N ASN A 34 27.13 -3.28 17.37
CA ASN A 34 26.66 -4.25 18.35
C ASN A 34 27.26 -3.98 19.72
N TYR A 35 28.58 -3.72 19.81
CA TYR A 35 29.25 -3.34 21.04
C TYR A 35 28.62 -2.08 21.68
N ALA A 36 28.36 -1.05 20.88
CA ALA A 36 27.69 0.16 21.38
C ALA A 36 26.28 -0.12 21.90
N ASN A 37 25.52 -1.01 21.22
CA ASN A 37 24.16 -1.39 21.65
C ASN A 37 24.15 -2.23 22.93
N GLU A 38 25.11 -3.15 23.11
CA GLU A 38 25.24 -3.99 24.31
C GLU A 38 25.56 -3.14 25.56
N ASN A 39 26.41 -2.12 25.39
CA ASN A 39 26.83 -1.21 26.46
C ASN A 39 25.87 -0.02 26.65
N ALA A 40 24.82 0.10 25.83
CA ALA A 40 23.81 1.14 26.00
C ALA A 40 22.92 0.86 27.21
N PRO A 41 22.52 1.89 28.01
CA PRO A 41 21.61 1.70 29.13
C PRO A 41 20.26 1.16 28.65
N LYS A 42 19.90 -0.05 29.09
CA LYS A 42 18.63 -0.69 28.75
C LYS A 42 17.52 -0.13 29.65
N ILE A 43 16.56 0.56 29.05
CA ILE A 43 15.33 0.98 29.75
C ILE A 43 14.44 -0.23 29.92
N GLU A 44 14.31 -0.76 31.13
CA GLU A 44 13.32 -1.78 31.44
C GLU A 44 11.91 -1.24 31.18
N ARG A 45 11.27 -1.68 30.10
CA ARG A 45 9.86 -1.42 29.86
C ARG A 45 9.02 -2.29 30.79
N LYS A 46 8.59 -1.74 31.92
CA LYS A 46 7.53 -2.36 32.73
C LYS A 46 6.28 -2.47 31.84
N THR A 47 5.80 -3.69 31.64
CA THR A 47 4.64 -4.02 30.80
C THR A 47 3.33 -3.57 31.45
N LYS A 48 3.06 -2.28 31.42
CA LYS A 48 1.81 -1.67 31.89
C LYS A 48 1.00 -1.19 30.69
N LYS A 49 -0.31 -1.08 30.86
CA LYS A 49 -1.18 -0.55 29.79
C LYS A 49 -0.68 0.83 29.39
N VAL A 50 -0.56 1.07 28.10
CA VAL A 50 0.09 2.27 27.48
C VAL A 50 -0.45 3.63 27.99
N TRP A 51 -1.67 3.64 28.52
CA TRP A 51 -2.32 4.85 29.08
C TRP A 51 -2.15 4.99 30.61
N MET A 52 -1.45 4.08 31.26
CA MET A 52 -1.19 4.19 32.71
C MET A 52 0.02 5.08 32.97
N THR A 53 -0.17 6.14 33.71
CA THR A 53 0.89 7.06 34.17
C THR A 53 1.49 6.58 35.49
N GLU A 54 2.69 7.06 35.80
CA GLU A 54 3.36 6.85 37.08
C GLU A 54 2.48 7.30 38.27
N GLU A 55 1.78 8.43 38.11
CA GLU A 55 0.85 8.95 39.11
C GLU A 55 -0.26 7.94 39.47
N ILE A 56 -0.87 7.31 38.47
CA ILE A 56 -1.88 6.26 38.70
C ILE A 56 -1.30 5.10 39.49
N LEU A 57 -0.06 4.73 39.20
CA LEU A 57 0.59 3.61 39.85
C LEU A 57 0.92 3.90 41.30
N THR A 58 1.45 5.09 41.60
CA THR A 58 1.69 5.53 42.95
C THR A 58 0.42 5.54 43.77
N LYS A 59 -0.67 6.12 43.23
CA LYS A 59 -1.99 6.08 43.88
C LYS A 59 -2.57 4.68 44.08
N MET A 60 -2.28 3.75 43.17
CA MET A 60 -2.66 2.34 43.34
C MET A 60 -1.89 1.68 44.47
N GLU A 61 -0.63 1.99 44.67
CA GLU A 61 0.15 1.53 45.82
C GLU A 61 -0.36 2.12 47.14
N GLU A 62 -0.65 3.43 47.17
CA GLU A 62 -1.28 4.06 48.32
C GLU A 62 -2.63 3.45 48.69
N ARG A 63 -3.48 3.15 47.69
CA ARG A 63 -4.75 2.45 47.92
C ARG A 63 -4.51 1.05 48.48
N LYS A 64 -3.48 0.34 48.02
CA LYS A 64 -3.13 -0.99 48.54
C LYS A 64 -2.76 -0.94 50.02
N LYS A 65 -2.05 0.11 50.43
CA LYS A 65 -1.71 0.38 51.85
C LYS A 65 -2.91 0.76 52.70
N ALA A 66 -3.90 1.45 52.09
CA ALA A 66 -5.15 1.86 52.81
C ALA A 66 -6.22 0.77 52.83
N LYS A 67 -5.92 -0.48 52.42
CA LYS A 67 -6.86 -1.60 52.44
C LYS A 67 -7.35 -1.81 53.88
N ASN A 68 -8.68 -1.94 54.03
CA ASN A 68 -9.40 -2.09 55.30
C ASN A 68 -9.47 -0.79 56.18
N THR A 69 -9.24 0.39 55.61
CA THR A 69 -9.50 1.66 56.27
C THR A 69 -10.60 2.47 55.58
N SER A 70 -11.18 3.45 56.26
CA SER A 70 -12.19 4.36 55.66
C SER A 70 -11.65 5.16 54.47
N ALA A 71 -10.33 5.27 54.34
CA ALA A 71 -9.66 5.96 53.22
C ALA A 71 -9.62 5.14 51.89
N TYR A 72 -10.01 3.85 51.90
CA TYR A 72 -9.94 3.00 50.71
C TYR A 72 -10.92 3.47 49.60
N GLU A 73 -12.17 3.69 49.95
CA GLU A 73 -13.22 4.06 48.97
C GLU A 73 -12.97 5.42 48.30
N PRO A 74 -12.62 6.51 49.02
CA PRO A 74 -12.23 7.78 48.38
C PRO A 74 -11.03 7.63 47.41
N LYS A 75 -9.97 6.93 47.80
CA LYS A 75 -8.78 6.69 46.98
C LYS A 75 -9.15 5.82 45.76
N ASN A 76 -10.01 4.84 45.90
CA ASN A 76 -10.46 4.01 44.78
C ASN A 76 -11.24 4.83 43.76
N LYS A 77 -12.15 5.72 44.20
CA LYS A 77 -12.89 6.62 43.31
C LYS A 77 -12.01 7.62 42.59
N GLU A 78 -10.99 8.14 43.27
CA GLU A 78 -9.98 9.03 42.70
C GLU A 78 -9.19 8.32 41.59
N ILE A 79 -8.67 7.10 41.83
CA ILE A 79 -7.96 6.29 40.85
C ILE A 79 -8.84 5.97 39.64
N GLN A 80 -10.11 5.63 39.84
CA GLN A 80 -11.05 5.41 38.75
C GLN A 80 -11.23 6.65 37.87
N ASN A 81 -11.31 7.84 38.47
CA ASN A 81 -11.45 9.08 37.75
C ASN A 81 -10.18 9.43 36.96
N LEU A 82 -9.01 9.25 37.56
CA LEU A 82 -7.72 9.42 36.88
C LEU A 82 -7.56 8.45 35.71
N CYS A 83 -7.81 7.17 35.96
CA CYS A 83 -7.78 6.17 34.88
C CYS A 83 -8.73 6.51 33.73
N LYS A 84 -9.92 7.06 34.02
CA LYS A 84 -10.87 7.50 33.00
C LYS A 84 -10.33 8.71 32.23
N LYS A 85 -9.74 9.67 32.90
CA LYS A 85 -9.15 10.88 32.31
C LYS A 85 -7.97 10.53 31.39
N GLU A 86 -6.99 9.79 31.91
CA GLU A 86 -5.80 9.41 31.15
C GLU A 86 -6.10 8.50 29.96
N LYS A 87 -7.03 7.56 30.14
CA LYS A 87 -7.51 6.73 29.05
C LYS A 87 -8.19 7.55 27.94
N ASP A 88 -9.03 8.51 28.30
CA ASP A 88 -9.71 9.39 27.35
C ASP A 88 -8.69 10.28 26.61
N ALA A 89 -7.69 10.83 27.32
CA ALA A 89 -6.58 11.60 26.73
C ALA A 89 -5.78 10.75 25.74
N TRP A 90 -5.42 9.52 26.10
CA TRP A 90 -4.67 8.62 25.20
C TRP A 90 -5.45 8.32 23.90
N TYR A 91 -6.77 8.04 24.00
CA TYR A 91 -7.59 7.83 22.82
C TYR A 91 -7.67 9.09 21.94
N ASN A 92 -7.76 10.27 22.53
CA ASN A 92 -7.78 11.52 21.76
C ASN A 92 -6.45 11.76 21.05
N ASN A 93 -5.31 11.56 21.71
CA ASN A 93 -3.98 11.66 21.11
C ASN A 93 -3.83 10.70 19.92
N LYS A 94 -4.32 9.46 20.07
CA LYS A 94 -4.32 8.50 18.95
C LYS A 94 -5.23 8.92 17.79
N CYS A 95 -6.35 9.57 18.08
CA CYS A 95 -7.18 10.17 17.04
C CYS A 95 -6.47 11.33 16.31
N ASP A 96 -5.69 12.17 17.04
CA ASP A 96 -4.88 13.24 16.44
C ASP A 96 -3.84 12.66 15.47
N GLU A 97 -3.14 11.59 15.88
CA GLU A 97 -2.20 10.87 15.02
C GLU A 97 -2.89 10.34 13.74
N ILE A 98 -4.04 9.70 13.88
CA ILE A 98 -4.81 9.15 12.75
C ILE A 98 -5.26 10.26 11.79
N GLU A 99 -5.80 11.37 12.31
CA GLU A 99 -6.23 12.53 11.51
C GLU A 99 -5.05 13.17 10.78
N LYS A 100 -3.89 13.28 11.44
CA LYS A 100 -2.65 13.73 10.80
C LYS A 100 -2.26 12.85 9.62
N TYR A 101 -2.28 11.52 9.80
CA TYR A 101 -1.94 10.58 8.73
C TYR A 101 -2.98 10.55 7.61
N LEU A 102 -4.27 10.73 7.90
CA LEU A 102 -5.32 10.89 6.90
C LEU A 102 -5.06 12.10 5.99
N ASN A 103 -4.69 13.24 6.60
CA ASN A 103 -4.40 14.46 5.87
C ASN A 103 -3.13 14.37 5.01
N LEU A 104 -2.18 13.53 5.40
CA LEU A 104 -0.91 13.29 4.70
C LEU A 104 -0.98 12.10 3.73
N ASN A 105 -2.17 11.53 3.47
CA ASN A 105 -2.38 10.29 2.70
C ASN A 105 -1.55 9.10 3.23
N GLY A 106 -1.15 9.14 4.50
CA GLY A 106 -0.34 8.12 5.17
C GLY A 106 -1.15 6.90 5.63
N THR A 107 -1.87 6.24 4.73
CA THR A 107 -2.83 5.15 5.01
C THR A 107 -2.23 4.03 5.86
N LYS A 108 -0.98 3.64 5.63
CA LYS A 108 -0.31 2.56 6.37
C LYS A 108 -0.07 2.91 7.84
N LYS A 109 0.38 4.14 8.14
CA LYS A 109 0.56 4.63 9.52
C LYS A 109 -0.78 4.79 10.23
N MET A 110 -1.77 5.29 9.53
CA MET A 110 -3.16 5.36 10.00
C MET A 110 -3.67 3.98 10.44
N HIS A 111 -3.55 2.96 9.58
CA HIS A 111 -3.98 1.60 9.94
C HIS A 111 -3.19 0.98 11.09
N SER A 112 -1.90 1.32 11.26
CA SER A 112 -1.11 0.90 12.42
C SER A 112 -1.66 1.49 13.71
N CYS A 113 -1.92 2.80 13.76
CA CYS A 113 -2.55 3.45 14.91
C CYS A 113 -3.93 2.86 15.23
N ILE A 114 -4.69 2.49 14.20
CA ILE A 114 -6.00 1.87 14.36
C ILE A 114 -5.88 0.48 14.99
N LYS A 115 -4.93 -0.35 14.56
CA LYS A 115 -4.68 -1.67 15.18
C LYS A 115 -4.31 -1.56 16.65
N GLU A 116 -3.52 -0.54 16.99
CA GLU A 116 -3.17 -0.23 18.38
C GLU A 116 -4.40 0.14 19.23
N LEU A 117 -5.32 0.94 18.66
CA LEU A 117 -6.60 1.30 19.30
C LEU A 117 -7.52 0.10 19.53
N THR A 118 -7.56 -0.83 18.58
CA THR A 118 -8.49 -1.98 18.60
C THR A 118 -7.96 -3.18 19.37
N GLY A 119 -6.65 -3.19 19.67
CA GLY A 119 -5.98 -4.35 20.26
C GLY A 119 -5.83 -5.52 19.28
N ASP A 120 -6.06 -5.30 17.98
CA ASP A 120 -5.92 -6.30 16.90
C ASP A 120 -4.44 -6.65 16.58
N ASN A 121 -3.54 -6.36 17.51
CA ASN A 121 -2.11 -6.71 17.41
C ASN A 121 -1.80 -8.19 17.63
N LYS A 122 -2.82 -9.03 17.78
CA LYS A 122 -2.58 -10.47 17.86
C LYS A 122 -2.11 -10.95 16.50
N SER A 123 -0.80 -11.25 16.41
CA SER A 123 -0.26 -12.05 15.32
C SER A 123 -1.12 -13.30 15.22
N LYS A 124 -1.81 -13.47 14.09
CA LYS A 124 -2.45 -14.76 13.82
C LYS A 124 -1.32 -15.77 13.76
N PRO A 125 -1.38 -16.89 14.49
CA PRO A 125 -0.38 -17.94 14.34
C PRO A 125 -0.36 -18.30 12.85
N THR A 126 0.81 -18.22 12.25
CA THR A 126 1.07 -18.82 10.94
C THR A 126 0.69 -20.29 11.09
N THR A 127 -0.18 -20.75 10.23
CA THR A 127 -0.57 -22.17 10.20
C THR A 127 0.70 -22.99 10.10
N GLY A 128 1.01 -23.75 11.15
CA GLY A 128 2.22 -24.57 11.21
C GLY A 128 2.15 -25.83 10.31
N CYS A 129 1.17 -25.92 9.41
CA CYS A 129 0.97 -27.08 8.52
C CYS A 129 0.80 -26.62 7.08
N ILE A 130 1.42 -27.32 6.15
CA ILE A 130 1.32 -27.15 4.70
C ILE A 130 1.16 -28.52 4.02
N LYS A 131 0.75 -28.51 2.75
CA LYS A 131 0.68 -29.68 1.92
C LYS A 131 2.00 -29.91 1.18
N ASP A 132 2.39 -31.19 1.04
CA ASP A 132 3.43 -31.60 0.10
C ASP A 132 2.93 -31.51 -1.37
N LYS A 133 3.72 -32.03 -2.32
CA LYS A 133 3.35 -32.05 -3.74
C LYS A 133 2.21 -33.01 -4.05
N GLU A 134 2.08 -34.09 -3.29
CA GLU A 134 1.03 -35.09 -3.42
C GLU A 134 -0.28 -34.69 -2.72
N GLY A 135 -0.30 -33.54 -2.01
CA GLY A 135 -1.47 -33.04 -1.30
C GLY A 135 -1.63 -33.53 0.14
N LYS A 136 -0.66 -34.29 0.67
CA LYS A 136 -0.63 -34.76 2.07
C LYS A 136 -0.24 -33.62 3.00
N MET A 137 -0.87 -33.55 4.16
CA MET A 137 -0.58 -32.52 5.18
C MET A 137 0.69 -32.84 5.94
N LEU A 138 1.60 -31.88 5.97
CA LEU A 138 2.82 -31.88 6.77
C LEU A 138 2.60 -31.08 8.05
N PHE A 139 2.95 -31.66 9.20
CA PHE A 139 2.80 -31.07 10.52
C PHE A 139 4.13 -30.88 11.23
N GLU A 140 5.12 -31.74 10.94
CA GLU A 140 6.46 -31.66 11.49
C GLU A 140 7.21 -30.47 10.92
N ARG A 141 7.88 -29.72 11.79
CA ARG A 141 8.52 -28.45 11.43
C ARG A 141 9.60 -28.61 10.38
N ASP A 142 10.41 -29.65 10.51
CA ASP A 142 11.53 -29.87 9.59
C ASP A 142 11.02 -30.21 8.19
N GLN A 143 10.00 -31.06 8.09
CA GLN A 143 9.32 -31.37 6.81
C GLN A 143 8.65 -30.12 6.21
N VAL A 144 8.05 -29.26 7.05
CA VAL A 144 7.45 -28.00 6.61
C VAL A 144 8.52 -27.04 6.09
N LEU A 145 9.68 -26.94 6.77
CA LEU A 145 10.80 -26.10 6.33
C LEU A 145 11.41 -26.61 5.02
N GLU A 146 11.61 -27.92 4.92
CA GLU A 146 12.13 -28.58 3.72
C GLU A 146 11.20 -28.35 2.52
N ARG A 147 9.88 -28.55 2.69
CA ARG A 147 8.88 -28.29 1.66
C ARG A 147 8.89 -26.81 1.21
N TRP A 148 9.11 -25.89 2.13
CA TRP A 148 9.23 -24.48 1.79
C TRP A 148 10.53 -24.17 1.04
N ALA A 149 11.64 -24.77 1.42
CA ALA A 149 12.93 -24.62 0.72
C ALA A 149 12.84 -25.14 -0.71
N GLU A 150 12.24 -26.33 -0.89
CA GLU A 150 11.96 -26.91 -2.20
C GLU A 150 11.09 -25.98 -3.05
N TYR A 151 9.98 -25.49 -2.50
CA TYR A 151 9.07 -24.57 -3.20
C TYR A 151 9.74 -23.25 -3.62
N VAL A 152 10.59 -22.68 -2.77
CA VAL A 152 11.34 -21.47 -3.09
C VAL A 152 12.37 -21.73 -4.17
N SER A 153 13.11 -22.85 -4.07
CA SER A 153 14.07 -23.25 -5.09
C SER A 153 13.42 -23.38 -6.47
N GLU A 154 12.27 -24.06 -6.56
CA GLU A 154 11.52 -24.20 -7.82
C GLU A 154 10.94 -22.89 -8.33
N LEU A 155 10.38 -22.06 -7.44
CA LEU A 155 9.76 -20.81 -7.83
C LEU A 155 10.74 -19.83 -8.45
N PHE A 156 11.96 -19.78 -7.91
CA PHE A 156 12.97 -18.81 -8.31
C PHE A 156 14.09 -19.41 -9.16
N ALA A 157 13.99 -20.69 -9.56
CA ALA A 157 14.90 -21.28 -10.52
C ALA A 157 14.78 -20.59 -11.89
N ASP A 158 15.91 -20.29 -12.49
CA ASP A 158 15.99 -19.69 -13.83
C ASP A 158 17.35 -20.04 -14.46
N GLU A 159 17.38 -20.21 -15.78
CA GLU A 159 18.61 -20.29 -16.54
C GLU A 159 19.00 -18.87 -16.91
N ARG A 160 20.05 -18.36 -16.32
CA ARG A 160 20.53 -17.00 -16.57
C ARG A 160 22.01 -17.02 -16.98
N PRO A 161 22.43 -16.10 -17.85
CA PRO A 161 23.82 -15.97 -18.26
C PRO A 161 24.73 -15.57 -17.08
N SER A 162 26.03 -15.53 -17.33
CA SER A 162 26.99 -14.91 -16.41
C SER A 162 26.57 -13.48 -16.05
N LEU A 163 27.12 -12.96 -14.96
CA LEU A 163 26.85 -11.60 -14.50
C LEU A 163 27.16 -10.61 -15.65
N PRO A 164 26.16 -9.78 -16.06
CA PRO A 164 26.39 -8.83 -17.13
C PRO A 164 27.33 -7.70 -16.68
N GLU A 165 28.29 -7.35 -17.51
CA GLU A 165 29.10 -6.15 -17.31
C GLU A 165 28.36 -4.94 -17.88
N PRO A 166 28.23 -3.84 -17.11
CA PRO A 166 27.59 -2.63 -17.62
C PRO A 166 28.41 -2.00 -18.75
N SER A 167 27.74 -1.41 -19.72
CA SER A 167 28.34 -0.77 -20.92
C SER A 167 29.23 0.43 -20.60
N ASN A 168 29.21 0.95 -19.38
CA ASN A 168 30.02 2.08 -18.94
C ASN A 168 30.25 2.04 -17.42
N ASP A 169 31.24 2.81 -16.93
CA ASP A 169 31.52 2.97 -15.50
C ASP A 169 31.11 4.35 -14.97
N ARG A 170 30.06 4.94 -15.53
CA ARG A 170 29.53 6.23 -15.08
C ARG A 170 28.76 6.06 -13.77
N GLY A 171 28.78 7.10 -12.95
CA GLY A 171 28.09 7.23 -11.69
C GLY A 171 28.94 7.99 -10.67
N PRO A 172 28.45 9.13 -10.12
CA PRO A 172 29.20 9.89 -9.12
C PRO A 172 29.26 9.12 -7.80
N PRO A 173 30.29 9.31 -6.97
CA PRO A 173 30.38 8.70 -5.65
C PRO A 173 29.18 9.09 -4.79
N ILE A 174 28.87 8.24 -3.81
CA ILE A 174 27.76 8.47 -2.87
C ILE A 174 28.18 9.56 -1.86
N LEU A 175 27.32 10.56 -1.72
CA LEU A 175 27.54 11.66 -0.79
C LEU A 175 27.01 11.32 0.60
N LYS A 176 27.68 11.77 1.66
CA LYS A 176 27.21 11.66 3.06
C LYS A 176 25.78 12.17 3.21
N SER A 177 25.44 13.28 2.56
CA SER A 177 24.07 13.85 2.61
C SER A 177 22.99 12.93 2.03
N GLU A 178 23.31 12.09 1.02
CA GLU A 178 22.38 11.08 0.48
C GLU A 178 22.13 9.99 1.52
N VAL A 179 23.18 9.54 2.21
CA VAL A 179 23.11 8.52 3.27
C VAL A 179 22.30 9.04 4.45
N GLU A 180 22.58 10.24 4.94
CA GLU A 180 21.80 10.90 6.02
C GLU A 180 20.32 11.01 5.65
N LYS A 181 20.01 11.47 4.43
CA LYS A 181 18.63 11.58 3.95
C LYS A 181 17.95 10.20 3.93
N ALA A 182 18.65 9.18 3.46
CA ALA A 182 18.13 7.81 3.44
C ALA A 182 17.87 7.28 4.85
N ILE A 183 18.76 7.50 5.82
CA ILE A 183 18.59 7.14 7.23
C ILE A 183 17.36 7.86 7.83
N LYS A 184 17.26 9.18 7.64
CA LYS A 184 16.11 9.99 8.12
C LYS A 184 14.77 9.46 7.60
N MET A 185 14.70 8.96 6.37
CA MET A 185 13.50 8.43 5.74
C MET A 185 13.11 7.02 6.21
N THR A 186 14.00 6.28 6.87
CA THR A 186 13.69 4.92 7.36
C THR A 186 12.69 4.95 8.51
N GLN A 187 11.86 3.90 8.63
CA GLN A 187 10.81 3.80 9.65
C GLN A 187 11.28 2.97 10.84
N LEU A 188 11.04 3.48 12.05
CA LEU A 188 11.29 2.79 13.32
C LEU A 188 10.34 1.59 13.51
N GLY A 189 10.69 0.67 14.42
CA GLY A 189 9.86 -0.47 14.82
C GLY A 189 9.70 -1.51 13.71
N LYS A 190 10.71 -1.72 12.88
CA LYS A 190 10.76 -2.76 11.86
C LYS A 190 11.65 -3.90 12.31
N ALA A 191 11.27 -5.13 11.93
CA ALA A 191 12.09 -6.31 12.18
C ALA A 191 13.43 -6.19 11.43
N PRO A 192 14.58 -6.52 12.10
CA PRO A 192 15.88 -6.54 11.46
C PRO A 192 16.01 -7.68 10.45
N GLY A 193 17.03 -7.62 9.60
CA GLY A 193 17.47 -8.72 8.76
C GLY A 193 18.27 -9.77 9.55
N GLU A 194 19.08 -10.54 8.84
CA GLU A 194 19.97 -11.53 9.43
C GLU A 194 21.06 -10.90 10.30
N ASP A 195 21.52 -9.71 9.90
CA ASP A 195 22.54 -8.91 10.60
C ASP A 195 22.14 -8.47 12.02
N GLY A 196 20.87 -8.59 12.40
CA GLY A 196 20.35 -8.15 13.69
C GLY A 196 20.30 -6.64 13.88
N ILE A 197 20.82 -5.84 12.93
CA ILE A 197 20.90 -4.37 13.04
C ILE A 197 19.52 -3.76 12.83
N THR A 198 19.06 -2.99 13.82
CA THR A 198 17.76 -2.31 13.76
C THR A 198 17.88 -0.91 13.15
N THR A 199 16.76 -0.39 12.68
CA THR A 199 16.70 1.02 12.20
C THR A 199 17.02 2.01 13.31
N GLU A 200 16.69 1.68 14.55
CA GLU A 200 16.97 2.49 15.73
C GLU A 200 18.47 2.67 15.93
N MET A 201 19.24 1.59 15.84
CA MET A 201 20.72 1.63 15.93
C MET A 201 21.29 2.54 14.82
N LEU A 202 20.86 2.37 13.58
CA LEU A 202 21.34 3.18 12.44
C LEU A 202 20.97 4.67 12.55
N LYS A 203 19.86 5.01 13.21
CA LYS A 203 19.49 6.41 13.47
C LYS A 203 20.23 7.08 14.62
N LEU A 204 20.87 6.29 15.46
CA LEU A 204 21.73 6.76 16.53
C LEU A 204 23.19 6.91 16.10
N LEU A 205 23.52 6.58 14.85
CA LEU A 205 24.84 6.84 14.29
C LEU A 205 25.09 8.35 14.28
N GLU A 206 26.20 8.75 14.90
CA GLU A 206 26.74 10.10 14.83
C GLU A 206 27.57 10.26 13.54
N ASP A 207 28.14 11.44 13.33
CA ASP A 207 28.89 11.81 12.13
C ASP A 207 29.94 10.75 11.75
N PHE A 208 30.73 10.27 12.72
CA PHE A 208 31.73 9.23 12.48
C PHE A 208 31.11 7.93 11.91
N GLY A 209 30.02 7.48 12.50
CA GLY A 209 29.34 6.26 12.03
C GLY A 209 28.73 6.43 10.65
N ILE A 210 28.21 7.62 10.34
CA ILE A 210 27.67 7.93 9.00
C ILE A 210 28.78 8.01 7.97
N ASP A 211 29.96 8.56 8.33
CA ASP A 211 31.12 8.60 7.46
C ASP A 211 31.59 7.18 7.12
N LYS A 212 31.73 6.30 8.10
CA LYS A 212 32.14 4.91 7.88
C LYS A 212 31.11 4.11 7.04
N LEU A 213 29.81 4.38 7.26
CA LEU A 213 28.76 3.81 6.43
C LEU A 213 28.82 4.33 4.98
N THR A 214 29.16 5.60 4.79
CA THR A 214 29.32 6.22 3.47
C THR A 214 30.55 5.65 2.74
N GLU A 215 31.66 5.45 3.45
CA GLU A 215 32.85 4.77 2.92
C GLU A 215 32.51 3.34 2.43
N LEU A 216 31.84 2.54 3.26
CA LEU A 216 31.37 1.22 2.88
C LEU A 216 30.48 1.24 1.64
N PHE A 217 29.53 2.15 1.57
CA PHE A 217 28.64 2.27 0.41
C PHE A 217 29.38 2.67 -0.85
N ASN A 218 30.39 3.53 -0.76
CA ASN A 218 31.22 3.89 -1.90
C ASN A 218 32.10 2.72 -2.37
N LEU A 219 32.63 1.89 -1.47
CA LEU A 219 33.35 0.68 -1.85
C LEU A 219 32.44 -0.31 -2.60
N ILE A 220 31.24 -0.57 -2.09
CA ILE A 220 30.24 -1.43 -2.76
C ILE A 220 29.86 -0.81 -4.12
N TYR A 221 29.69 0.51 -4.18
CA TYR A 221 29.28 1.21 -5.40
C TYR A 221 30.36 1.20 -6.49
N ALA A 222 31.63 1.28 -6.11
CA ALA A 222 32.75 1.23 -7.01
C ALA A 222 33.05 -0.20 -7.52
N SER A 223 33.11 -1.18 -6.59
CA SER A 223 33.46 -2.56 -6.92
C SER A 223 32.28 -3.41 -7.43
N GLY A 224 31.05 -3.09 -7.02
CA GLY A 224 29.88 -3.95 -7.17
C GLY A 224 29.84 -5.12 -6.17
N GLN A 225 30.90 -5.32 -5.36
CA GLN A 225 30.96 -6.43 -4.40
C GLN A 225 30.24 -6.09 -3.12
N PHE A 226 29.31 -6.95 -2.72
CA PHE A 226 28.56 -6.82 -1.47
C PHE A 226 29.10 -7.75 -0.41
N PRO A 227 29.10 -7.33 0.86
CA PRO A 227 29.21 -8.25 1.97
C PRO A 227 28.13 -9.34 1.88
N GLU A 228 28.50 -10.61 2.08
CA GLU A 228 27.61 -11.75 1.87
C GLU A 228 26.33 -11.65 2.72
N GLU A 229 26.47 -11.22 3.96
CA GLU A 229 25.35 -11.05 4.89
C GLU A 229 24.31 -10.02 4.41
N LEU A 230 24.73 -8.99 3.69
CA LEU A 230 23.80 -8.00 3.12
C LEU A 230 22.98 -8.57 1.96
N LEU A 231 23.46 -9.60 1.29
CA LEU A 231 22.75 -10.29 0.21
C LEU A 231 21.73 -11.32 0.73
N MET A 232 21.83 -11.71 1.98
CA MET A 232 20.91 -12.66 2.62
C MET A 232 19.58 -12.01 2.96
N SER A 233 18.50 -12.72 2.70
CA SER A 233 17.13 -12.29 3.01
C SER A 233 16.38 -13.38 3.78
N ILE A 234 15.60 -12.99 4.77
CA ILE A 234 14.69 -13.89 5.47
C ILE A 234 13.29 -13.72 4.89
N TYR A 235 12.71 -14.77 4.34
CA TYR A 235 11.35 -14.76 3.84
C TYR A 235 10.35 -15.12 4.95
N ILE A 236 9.38 -14.24 5.15
CA ILE A 236 8.20 -14.46 6.01
C ILE A 236 7.01 -14.78 5.14
N THR A 237 6.36 -15.90 5.42
CA THR A 237 5.18 -16.35 4.67
C THR A 237 3.91 -15.75 5.26
N LEU A 238 3.14 -15.03 4.45
CA LEU A 238 1.85 -14.46 4.83
C LEU A 238 0.71 -15.11 4.03
N PRO A 239 -0.28 -15.74 4.68
CA PRO A 239 -1.38 -16.38 3.97
C PRO A 239 -2.23 -15.34 3.22
N LYS A 240 -2.53 -15.61 1.94
CA LYS A 240 -3.42 -14.78 1.11
C LYS A 240 -4.88 -14.94 1.53
N GLN A 241 -5.23 -16.09 2.09
CA GLN A 241 -6.57 -16.44 2.53
C GLN A 241 -6.53 -17.18 3.88
N PRO A 242 -7.63 -17.14 4.67
CA PRO A 242 -7.72 -17.90 5.90
C PRO A 242 -7.53 -19.40 5.63
N ARG A 243 -6.79 -20.08 6.51
CA ARG A 243 -6.52 -21.54 6.41
C ARG A 243 -5.80 -21.96 5.11
N ALA A 244 -4.91 -21.11 4.58
CA ALA A 244 -4.06 -21.49 3.46
C ALA A 244 -3.15 -22.67 3.89
N THR A 245 -3.09 -23.72 3.06
CA THR A 245 -2.26 -24.91 3.26
C THR A 245 -1.26 -25.14 2.13
N ASP A 246 -1.53 -24.64 0.93
CA ASP A 246 -0.61 -24.73 -0.20
C ASP A 246 0.37 -23.57 -0.19
N CYS A 247 1.65 -23.80 -0.44
CA CYS A 247 2.70 -22.77 -0.48
C CYS A 247 2.36 -21.64 -1.49
N SER A 248 1.69 -21.96 -2.60
CA SER A 248 1.23 -20.99 -3.61
C SER A 248 0.24 -19.96 -3.08
N ASN A 249 -0.51 -20.29 -2.02
CA ASN A 249 -1.49 -19.44 -1.37
C ASN A 249 -0.90 -18.50 -0.31
N PHE A 250 0.43 -18.38 -0.27
CA PHE A 250 1.14 -17.43 0.58
C PHE A 250 1.84 -16.37 -0.25
N ARG A 251 2.09 -15.22 0.39
CA ARG A 251 3.03 -14.19 -0.07
C ARG A 251 4.30 -14.31 0.72
N THR A 252 5.43 -14.31 0.05
CA THR A 252 6.76 -14.25 0.67
C THR A 252 7.19 -12.81 0.81
N ILE A 253 7.38 -12.32 2.04
CA ILE A 253 7.87 -10.97 2.30
C ILE A 253 9.34 -11.07 2.71
N SER A 254 10.21 -10.38 1.98
CA SER A 254 11.64 -10.35 2.24
C SER A 254 11.97 -9.40 3.39
N LEU A 255 12.56 -9.93 4.46
CA LEU A 255 13.24 -9.15 5.50
C LEU A 255 14.72 -9.07 5.13
N MET A 256 15.13 -7.89 4.70
CA MET A 256 16.52 -7.58 4.35
C MET A 256 17.18 -6.80 5.47
N PRO A 257 18.53 -6.80 5.58
CA PRO A 257 19.29 -5.91 6.43
C PRO A 257 18.87 -4.44 6.25
N HIS A 258 18.76 -3.71 7.36
CA HIS A 258 18.38 -2.29 7.28
C HIS A 258 19.48 -1.44 6.65
N THR A 259 20.73 -1.83 6.81
CA THR A 259 21.89 -1.23 6.14
C THR A 259 21.74 -1.32 4.62
N LEU A 260 21.42 -2.50 4.10
CA LEU A 260 21.13 -2.66 2.68
C LEU A 260 19.93 -1.79 2.23
N LYS A 261 18.87 -1.71 3.03
CA LYS A 261 17.71 -0.84 2.68
C LYS A 261 18.09 0.63 2.58
N ILE A 262 19.01 1.13 3.40
CA ILE A 262 19.53 2.50 3.33
C ILE A 262 20.30 2.67 2.03
N PHE A 263 21.23 1.76 1.71
CA PHE A 263 21.97 1.78 0.45
C PHE A 263 21.06 1.79 -0.77
N LEU A 264 20.12 0.83 -0.84
CA LEU A 264 19.14 0.77 -1.93
C LEU A 264 18.20 1.99 -1.99
N LYS A 265 18.03 2.71 -0.88
CA LYS A 265 17.28 3.97 -0.86
C LYS A 265 18.06 5.11 -1.52
N VAL A 266 19.40 5.11 -1.39
CA VAL A 266 20.27 6.03 -2.14
C VAL A 266 20.18 5.72 -3.63
N ILE A 267 20.37 4.45 -4.03
CA ILE A 267 20.25 4.04 -5.44
C ILE A 267 18.88 4.39 -6.02
N GLN A 268 17.79 4.13 -5.27
CA GLN A 268 16.44 4.54 -5.67
C GLN A 268 16.32 6.05 -5.94
N GLY A 269 16.96 6.87 -5.11
CA GLY A 269 16.99 8.33 -5.31
C GLY A 269 17.63 8.74 -6.64
N ARG A 270 18.66 8.00 -7.06
CA ARG A 270 19.43 8.26 -8.29
C ARG A 270 18.69 7.83 -9.54
N ILE A 271 18.20 6.57 -9.57
CA ILE A 271 17.54 6.02 -10.76
C ILE A 271 16.06 6.38 -10.86
N GLY A 272 15.40 6.70 -9.74
CA GLY A 272 13.94 6.88 -9.67
C GLY A 272 13.42 7.95 -10.62
N THR A 273 14.13 9.08 -10.75
CA THR A 273 13.74 10.16 -11.66
C THR A 273 13.83 9.76 -13.13
N LYS A 274 14.85 8.93 -13.49
CA LYS A 274 14.98 8.40 -14.85
C LYS A 274 13.83 7.46 -15.17
N ILE A 275 13.53 6.52 -14.26
CA ILE A 275 12.41 5.58 -14.40
C ILE A 275 11.06 6.30 -14.48
N ASP A 276 10.79 7.27 -13.59
CA ASP A 276 9.52 8.01 -13.57
C ASP A 276 9.24 8.79 -14.86
N LYS A 277 10.27 9.21 -15.60
CA LYS A 277 10.12 9.87 -16.90
C LYS A 277 9.71 8.88 -18.00
N GLU A 278 10.19 7.66 -17.90
CA GLU A 278 9.98 6.61 -18.90
C GLU A 278 8.63 5.89 -18.74
N VAL A 279 8.13 5.81 -17.50
CA VAL A 279 6.88 5.12 -17.20
C VAL A 279 5.68 5.94 -17.68
N GLY A 280 4.85 5.33 -18.52
CA GLY A 280 3.68 5.95 -19.15
C GLY A 280 2.62 6.46 -18.16
N PRO A 281 1.75 7.39 -18.60
CA PRO A 281 0.75 8.05 -17.76
C PRO A 281 -0.37 7.12 -17.29
N THR A 282 -0.50 5.94 -17.88
CA THR A 282 -1.51 4.92 -17.54
C THR A 282 -1.09 4.03 -16.36
N GLN A 283 0.17 4.11 -15.90
CA GLN A 283 0.66 3.40 -14.71
C GLN A 283 0.47 4.29 -13.47
N PHE A 284 -0.37 3.85 -12.53
CA PHE A 284 -0.66 4.55 -11.28
C PHE A 284 0.06 3.95 -10.07
N GLY A 285 0.52 2.70 -10.18
CA GLY A 285 1.17 1.99 -9.08
C GLY A 285 2.56 2.51 -8.76
N PHE A 286 2.86 2.68 -7.47
CA PHE A 286 4.19 3.03 -6.96
C PHE A 286 4.81 4.33 -7.48
N ARG A 287 4.02 5.22 -8.04
CA ARG A 287 4.47 6.54 -8.53
C ARG A 287 4.17 7.63 -7.51
N PRO A 288 5.07 8.64 -7.36
CA PRO A 288 4.80 9.81 -6.55
C PRO A 288 3.53 10.54 -6.99
N GLY A 289 2.65 10.84 -6.04
CA GLY A 289 1.40 11.56 -6.30
C GLY A 289 0.27 10.73 -6.92
N SER A 290 0.49 9.47 -7.23
CA SER A 290 -0.50 8.51 -7.75
C SER A 290 -0.76 7.37 -6.78
N GLY A 291 -1.93 6.74 -6.89
CA GLY A 291 -2.33 5.61 -6.05
C GLY A 291 -3.55 4.87 -6.61
N THR A 292 -4.10 3.96 -5.83
CA THR A 292 -5.30 3.20 -6.21
C THR A 292 -6.50 4.12 -6.51
N ARG A 293 -6.59 5.26 -5.83
CA ARG A 293 -7.64 6.27 -6.03
C ARG A 293 -7.65 6.77 -7.47
N GLU A 294 -6.48 7.10 -8.02
CA GLU A 294 -6.32 7.61 -9.38
C GLU A 294 -6.72 6.56 -10.43
N GLY A 295 -6.30 5.31 -10.25
CA GLY A 295 -6.67 4.20 -11.15
C GLY A 295 -8.18 3.91 -11.12
N ILE A 296 -8.78 3.81 -9.93
CA ILE A 296 -10.23 3.61 -9.76
C ILE A 296 -11.01 4.77 -10.40
N PHE A 297 -10.58 6.00 -10.13
CA PHE A 297 -11.23 7.18 -10.65
C PHE A 297 -11.18 7.24 -12.18
N CYS A 298 -10.00 7.04 -12.76
CA CYS A 298 -9.82 7.07 -14.22
C CYS A 298 -10.73 6.06 -14.90
N TYR A 299 -10.74 4.81 -14.43
CA TYR A 299 -11.60 3.76 -14.95
C TYR A 299 -13.09 4.11 -14.85
N ASN A 300 -13.56 4.55 -13.68
CA ASN A 300 -14.96 4.89 -13.46
C ASN A 300 -15.44 6.06 -14.33
N ILE A 301 -14.60 7.07 -14.52
CA ILE A 301 -14.95 8.21 -15.39
C ILE A 301 -15.03 7.78 -16.86
N ILE A 302 -14.07 6.99 -17.32
CA ILE A 302 -14.09 6.43 -18.68
C ILE A 302 -15.37 5.61 -18.92
N ALA A 303 -15.68 4.70 -17.99
CA ALA A 303 -16.88 3.88 -18.04
C ALA A 303 -18.18 4.74 -18.09
N GLN A 304 -18.28 5.76 -17.24
CA GLN A 304 -19.42 6.67 -17.25
C GLN A 304 -19.56 7.44 -18.58
N LYS A 305 -18.45 7.90 -19.15
CA LYS A 305 -18.46 8.64 -20.43
C LYS A 305 -18.97 7.77 -21.58
N HIS A 306 -18.59 6.49 -21.64
CA HIS A 306 -19.13 5.56 -22.64
C HIS A 306 -20.65 5.44 -22.53
N LEU A 307 -21.15 5.26 -21.30
CA LEU A 307 -22.57 5.20 -21.05
C LEU A 307 -23.31 6.53 -21.34
N GLU A 308 -22.65 7.70 -21.25
CA GLU A 308 -23.26 8.98 -21.61
C GLU A 308 -23.57 9.10 -23.12
N VAL A 309 -22.73 8.49 -23.96
CA VAL A 309 -22.87 8.52 -25.43
C VAL A 309 -23.44 7.23 -26.00
N ASP A 310 -23.94 6.35 -25.12
CA ASP A 310 -24.55 5.04 -25.47
C ASP A 310 -23.59 4.13 -26.24
N LYS A 311 -22.33 4.12 -25.85
CA LYS A 311 -21.30 3.22 -26.37
C LYS A 311 -20.93 2.20 -25.31
N ASP A 312 -20.66 0.99 -25.77
CA ASP A 312 -20.15 -0.07 -24.91
C ASP A 312 -18.65 0.15 -24.64
N LEU A 313 -18.20 -0.27 -23.46
CA LEU A 313 -16.79 -0.36 -23.12
C LEU A 313 -16.44 -1.80 -22.83
N TYR A 314 -15.52 -2.35 -23.60
CA TYR A 314 -15.02 -3.70 -23.45
C TYR A 314 -13.76 -3.68 -22.56
N THR A 315 -13.77 -4.45 -21.49
CA THR A 315 -12.69 -4.48 -20.51
C THR A 315 -12.20 -5.90 -20.29
N CYS A 316 -10.87 -6.04 -20.13
CA CYS A 316 -10.25 -7.26 -19.64
C CYS A 316 -9.37 -6.92 -18.42
N PHE A 317 -9.67 -7.52 -17.27
CA PHE A 317 -8.86 -7.41 -16.05
C PHE A 317 -7.87 -8.55 -16.00
N ILE A 318 -6.58 -8.23 -16.11
CA ILE A 318 -5.50 -9.21 -16.12
C ILE A 318 -5.02 -9.47 -14.70
N ASP A 319 -4.88 -10.74 -14.34
CA ASP A 319 -4.17 -11.23 -13.16
C ASP A 319 -2.92 -11.99 -13.59
N TYR A 320 -1.77 -11.61 -13.10
CA TYR A 320 -0.52 -12.32 -13.36
C TYR A 320 -0.21 -13.32 -12.26
N SER A 321 0.35 -14.47 -12.64
CA SER A 321 0.80 -15.50 -11.70
C SER A 321 2.11 -15.09 -11.07
N LYS A 322 2.07 -14.52 -9.83
CA LYS A 322 3.26 -14.14 -9.06
C LYS A 322 4.23 -13.20 -9.82
N ALA A 323 3.70 -12.14 -10.42
CA ALA A 323 4.41 -11.23 -11.31
C ALA A 323 5.78 -10.77 -10.76
N PHE A 324 5.84 -10.33 -9.49
CA PHE A 324 7.09 -9.88 -8.86
C PHE A 324 8.15 -10.99 -8.73
N ASP A 325 7.70 -12.24 -8.56
CA ASP A 325 8.59 -13.39 -8.35
C ASP A 325 9.12 -13.98 -9.68
N LYS A 326 8.60 -13.52 -10.84
CA LYS A 326 8.91 -14.06 -12.18
C LYS A 326 9.70 -13.11 -13.09
N VAL A 327 10.09 -11.94 -12.64
CA VAL A 327 10.89 -10.97 -13.41
C VAL A 327 12.26 -11.58 -13.77
N HIS A 328 12.60 -11.65 -15.05
CA HIS A 328 13.92 -12.10 -15.51
C HIS A 328 14.98 -11.03 -15.25
N HIS A 329 16.07 -11.40 -14.56
CA HIS A 329 17.10 -10.45 -14.14
C HIS A 329 17.85 -9.85 -15.36
N GLU A 330 18.18 -10.66 -16.36
CA GLU A 330 18.88 -10.20 -17.58
C GLU A 330 18.05 -9.13 -18.32
N GLN A 331 16.77 -9.43 -18.58
CA GLN A 331 15.90 -8.47 -19.26
C GLN A 331 15.70 -7.19 -18.43
N LEU A 332 15.66 -7.32 -17.09
CA LEU A 332 15.60 -6.15 -16.21
C LEU A 332 16.82 -5.26 -16.39
N ILE A 333 18.03 -5.82 -16.45
CA ILE A 333 19.26 -5.05 -16.69
C ILE A 333 19.21 -4.40 -18.07
N GLN A 334 18.81 -5.11 -19.12
CA GLN A 334 18.61 -4.55 -20.45
C GLN A 334 17.62 -3.37 -20.47
N CYS A 335 16.55 -3.45 -19.70
CA CYS A 335 15.60 -2.33 -19.55
C CYS A 335 16.27 -1.10 -18.93
N LEU A 336 17.11 -1.28 -17.91
CA LEU A 336 17.82 -0.18 -17.24
C LEU A 336 18.88 0.47 -18.17
N GLU A 337 19.57 -0.32 -18.96
CA GLU A 337 20.52 0.18 -19.96
C GLU A 337 19.83 1.00 -21.04
N LYS A 338 18.70 0.51 -21.59
CA LYS A 338 17.90 1.21 -22.59
C LYS A 338 17.43 2.59 -22.17
N ILE A 339 17.16 2.80 -20.87
CA ILE A 339 16.75 4.10 -20.33
C ILE A 339 17.94 4.97 -19.86
N GLY A 340 19.16 4.52 -20.08
CA GLY A 340 20.38 5.27 -19.78
C GLY A 340 20.65 5.41 -18.27
N VAL A 341 20.40 4.36 -17.48
CA VAL A 341 20.87 4.30 -16.09
C VAL A 341 22.39 4.22 -16.07
N ASP A 342 23.03 4.89 -15.09
CA ASP A 342 24.48 4.91 -14.98
C ASP A 342 25.04 3.51 -14.69
N GLY A 343 26.20 3.18 -15.30
CA GLY A 343 26.74 1.83 -15.25
C GLY A 343 27.07 1.32 -13.85
N ARG A 344 27.50 2.19 -12.92
CA ARG A 344 27.71 1.80 -11.53
C ARG A 344 26.42 1.45 -10.82
N ASP A 345 25.31 2.17 -11.09
CA ASP A 345 23.99 1.82 -10.55
C ASP A 345 23.53 0.46 -11.10
N ILE A 346 23.74 0.20 -12.40
CA ILE A 346 23.46 -1.09 -13.05
C ILE A 346 24.30 -2.21 -12.42
N ARG A 347 25.62 -2.00 -12.24
CA ARG A 347 26.52 -2.97 -11.61
C ARG A 347 26.04 -3.36 -10.21
N VAL A 348 25.66 -2.38 -9.40
CA VAL A 348 25.09 -2.62 -8.06
C VAL A 348 23.82 -3.45 -8.13
N ILE A 349 22.89 -3.11 -9.03
CA ILE A 349 21.61 -3.83 -9.18
C ILE A 349 21.86 -5.27 -9.70
N ALA A 350 22.74 -5.43 -10.67
CA ALA A 350 23.11 -6.74 -11.21
C ALA A 350 23.70 -7.64 -10.12
N ASN A 351 24.74 -7.17 -9.42
CA ASN A 351 25.37 -7.93 -8.33
C ASN A 351 24.38 -8.27 -7.20
N LEU A 352 23.49 -7.32 -6.83
CA LEU A 352 22.44 -7.57 -5.83
C LEU A 352 21.56 -8.75 -6.22
N TYR A 353 21.15 -8.87 -7.49
CA TYR A 353 20.26 -9.93 -7.94
C TYR A 353 20.98 -11.22 -8.32
N TRP A 354 22.23 -11.17 -8.78
CA TRP A 354 23.00 -12.38 -9.12
C TRP A 354 23.48 -13.17 -7.90
N HIS A 355 23.77 -12.48 -6.79
CA HIS A 355 24.36 -13.11 -5.60
C HIS A 355 23.38 -13.21 -4.42
N GLN A 356 22.10 -12.80 -4.61
CA GLN A 356 21.11 -12.87 -3.54
C GLN A 356 20.78 -14.31 -3.12
N LYS A 357 20.66 -14.51 -1.80
CA LYS A 357 20.20 -15.75 -1.19
C LYS A 357 19.01 -15.48 -0.28
N ALA A 358 18.13 -16.47 -0.11
CA ALA A 358 17.00 -16.36 0.81
C ALA A 358 16.78 -17.64 1.59
N ALA A 359 16.38 -17.51 2.86
CA ALA A 359 15.90 -18.59 3.70
C ALA A 359 14.48 -18.27 4.19
N ILE A 360 13.66 -19.28 4.43
CA ILE A 360 12.31 -19.10 4.99
C ILE A 360 12.36 -19.26 6.50
N ARG A 361 11.71 -18.35 7.21
CA ARG A 361 11.55 -18.42 8.65
C ARG A 361 10.15 -18.88 9.03
N ILE A 362 10.08 -20.01 9.72
CA ILE A 362 8.86 -20.52 10.35
C ILE A 362 9.07 -20.50 11.85
N GLN A 363 8.29 -19.70 12.57
CA GLN A 363 8.50 -19.41 13.98
C GLN A 363 9.93 -18.88 14.22
N ASN A 364 10.81 -19.66 14.86
CA ASN A 364 12.19 -19.28 15.18
C ASN A 364 13.26 -20.10 14.43
N GLN A 365 12.84 -20.93 13.46
CA GLN A 365 13.76 -21.76 12.68
C GLN A 365 13.86 -21.23 11.25
N LEU A 366 15.05 -21.34 10.66
CA LEU A 366 15.35 -20.98 9.28
C LEU A 366 15.56 -22.25 8.45
N SER A 367 15.07 -22.22 7.20
CA SER A 367 15.48 -23.20 6.19
C SER A 367 16.94 -22.95 5.76
N PRO A 368 17.56 -23.90 5.06
CA PRO A 368 18.80 -23.61 4.33
C PRO A 368 18.61 -22.41 3.38
N PHE A 369 19.68 -21.64 3.16
CA PHE A 369 19.69 -20.54 2.19
C PHE A 369 19.72 -21.07 0.76
N THR A 370 18.82 -20.58 -0.06
CA THR A 370 18.66 -20.93 -1.48
C THR A 370 18.98 -19.71 -2.34
N SER A 371 19.70 -19.92 -3.44
CA SER A 371 19.95 -18.88 -4.45
C SER A 371 18.67 -18.49 -5.16
N ILE A 372 18.47 -17.19 -5.36
CA ILE A 372 17.30 -16.62 -6.03
C ILE A 372 17.73 -16.13 -7.40
N GLN A 373 17.29 -16.80 -8.46
CA GLN A 373 17.80 -16.58 -9.83
C GLN A 373 16.88 -15.69 -10.68
N ARG A 374 15.65 -15.44 -10.25
CA ARG A 374 14.71 -14.50 -10.89
C ARG A 374 13.84 -13.80 -9.85
N GLY A 375 13.06 -12.83 -10.29
CA GLY A 375 12.15 -12.07 -9.47
C GLY A 375 12.77 -10.89 -8.74
N VAL A 376 11.93 -9.94 -8.34
CA VAL A 376 12.31 -8.78 -7.53
C VAL A 376 11.77 -8.91 -6.11
N ARG A 377 12.58 -8.54 -5.11
CA ARG A 377 12.31 -8.78 -3.69
C ARG A 377 11.03 -8.08 -3.22
N GLN A 378 10.02 -8.84 -2.76
CA GLN A 378 8.82 -8.26 -2.16
C GLN A 378 9.15 -7.62 -0.80
N GLY A 379 9.12 -6.29 -0.73
CA GLY A 379 9.49 -5.52 0.47
C GLY A 379 10.75 -4.69 0.32
N CYS A 380 11.46 -4.79 -0.80
CA CYS A 380 12.54 -3.89 -1.19
C CYS A 380 12.01 -2.53 -1.61
N VAL A 381 12.77 -1.46 -1.35
CA VAL A 381 12.40 -0.10 -1.77
C VAL A 381 12.58 0.12 -3.28
N LEU A 382 13.46 -0.66 -3.90
CA LEU A 382 13.81 -0.57 -5.31
C LEU A 382 12.85 -1.36 -6.21
N SER A 383 12.38 -2.52 -5.74
CA SER A 383 11.57 -3.46 -6.52
C SER A 383 10.34 -2.85 -7.21
N PRO A 384 9.58 -1.91 -6.61
CA PRO A 384 8.45 -1.29 -7.30
C PRO A 384 8.85 -0.48 -8.53
N TYR A 385 9.98 0.22 -8.48
CA TYR A 385 10.50 1.00 -9.61
C TYR A 385 11.00 0.08 -10.73
N LEU A 386 11.72 -0.96 -10.36
CA LEU A 386 12.22 -1.96 -11.29
C LEU A 386 11.08 -2.72 -11.98
N PHE A 387 10.04 -3.08 -11.23
CA PHE A 387 8.85 -3.73 -11.79
C PHE A 387 8.09 -2.81 -12.73
N ASN A 388 7.94 -1.52 -12.39
CA ASN A 388 7.27 -0.57 -13.26
C ASN A 388 7.99 -0.39 -14.60
N ILE A 389 9.31 -0.23 -14.60
CA ILE A 389 10.06 -0.09 -15.85
C ILE A 389 10.06 -1.39 -16.65
N TYR A 390 10.16 -2.54 -15.99
CA TYR A 390 10.10 -3.83 -16.64
C TYR A 390 8.78 -4.04 -17.39
N THR A 391 7.66 -3.77 -16.74
CA THR A 391 6.34 -3.88 -17.36
C THR A 391 6.07 -2.78 -18.37
N GLU A 392 6.69 -1.61 -18.24
CA GLU A 392 6.55 -0.53 -19.22
C GLU A 392 6.97 -0.97 -20.61
N PHE A 393 8.08 -1.71 -20.75
CA PHE A 393 8.53 -2.22 -22.04
C PHE A 393 7.53 -3.20 -22.66
N ILE A 394 6.82 -4.00 -21.87
CA ILE A 394 5.73 -4.88 -22.36
C ILE A 394 4.61 -4.04 -22.98
N PHE A 395 4.18 -2.98 -22.27
CA PHE A 395 3.03 -2.18 -22.71
C PHE A 395 3.38 -1.15 -23.80
N ARG A 396 4.66 -0.79 -23.97
CA ARG A 396 5.11 0.02 -25.13
C ARG A 396 4.81 -0.66 -26.45
N GLU A 397 4.98 -1.98 -26.53
CA GLU A 397 4.66 -2.79 -27.72
C GLU A 397 3.16 -2.82 -28.03
N CYS A 398 2.33 -2.39 -27.09
CA CYS A 398 0.87 -2.34 -27.26
C CYS A 398 0.33 -0.93 -27.57
N ASN A 399 1.19 0.12 -27.58
CA ASN A 399 0.74 1.52 -27.70
C ASN A 399 0.01 1.83 -29.02
N GLU A 400 0.40 1.16 -30.10
CA GLU A 400 -0.22 1.34 -31.42
C GLU A 400 -1.58 0.65 -31.56
N LEU A 401 -1.90 -0.29 -30.67
CA LEU A 401 -3.16 -1.01 -30.70
C LEU A 401 -4.31 -0.09 -30.25
N GLN A 402 -5.40 -0.15 -30.98
CA GLN A 402 -6.56 0.67 -30.75
C GLN A 402 -7.24 0.33 -29.43
N GLY A 403 -7.34 1.32 -28.55
CA GLY A 403 -8.11 1.32 -27.32
C GLY A 403 -9.35 2.18 -27.46
N ILE A 404 -9.53 3.07 -26.51
CA ILE A 404 -10.55 4.13 -26.53
C ILE A 404 -9.89 5.46 -26.85
N ASN A 405 -10.55 6.27 -27.70
CA ASN A 405 -10.07 7.59 -28.03
C ASN A 405 -10.80 8.64 -27.17
N ILE A 406 -10.05 9.34 -26.31
CA ILE A 406 -10.56 10.47 -25.55
C ILE A 406 -9.75 11.71 -25.91
N HIS A 407 -10.39 12.66 -26.60
CA HIS A 407 -9.75 13.91 -27.01
C HIS A 407 -8.42 13.71 -27.78
N GLY A 408 -8.41 12.77 -28.71
CA GLY A 408 -7.23 12.44 -29.53
C GLY A 408 -6.20 11.54 -28.85
N GLN A 409 -6.35 11.20 -27.57
CA GLN A 409 -5.47 10.28 -26.88
C GLN A 409 -6.02 8.85 -26.93
N ASN A 410 -5.22 7.92 -27.44
CA ASN A 410 -5.52 6.49 -27.41
C ASN A 410 -5.20 5.93 -26.03
N ILE A 411 -6.17 5.32 -25.36
CA ILE A 411 -6.01 4.69 -24.05
C ILE A 411 -6.48 3.25 -24.17
N ASN A 412 -5.58 2.29 -24.11
CA ASN A 412 -5.89 0.87 -24.21
C ASN A 412 -5.62 0.07 -22.92
N ASN A 413 -4.96 0.70 -21.92
CA ASN A 413 -4.67 0.07 -20.64
C ASN A 413 -4.68 1.08 -19.49
N LEU A 414 -5.00 0.59 -18.28
CA LEU A 414 -4.84 1.29 -17.00
C LEU A 414 -4.17 0.31 -16.04
N ARG A 415 -3.03 0.68 -15.44
CA ARG A 415 -2.19 -0.22 -14.67
C ARG A 415 -1.96 0.27 -13.24
N TYR A 416 -1.95 -0.66 -12.32
CA TYR A 416 -1.47 -0.44 -10.97
C TYR A 416 -0.52 -1.59 -10.59
N ALA A 417 0.75 -1.46 -10.93
CA ALA A 417 1.74 -2.52 -10.90
C ALA A 417 1.30 -3.72 -11.79
N ASP A 418 1.02 -4.87 -11.18
CA ASP A 418 0.52 -6.08 -11.83
C ASP A 418 -0.99 -6.08 -12.10
N ASP A 419 -1.77 -5.30 -11.34
CA ASP A 419 -3.21 -5.15 -11.56
C ASP A 419 -3.47 -4.29 -12.82
N THR A 420 -3.84 -4.91 -13.93
CA THR A 420 -4.04 -4.25 -15.23
C THR A 420 -5.47 -4.38 -15.73
N ALA A 421 -6.06 -3.28 -16.18
CA ALA A 421 -7.31 -3.24 -16.91
C ALA A 421 -7.05 -2.81 -18.36
N LEU A 422 -7.27 -3.71 -19.33
CA LEU A 422 -7.30 -3.37 -20.75
C LEU A 422 -8.68 -2.88 -21.13
N ILE A 423 -8.74 -1.82 -21.94
CA ILE A 423 -10.00 -1.14 -22.29
C ILE A 423 -10.04 -0.81 -23.79
N THR A 424 -11.15 -1.12 -24.43
CA THR A 424 -11.35 -0.87 -25.87
C THR A 424 -12.82 -0.56 -26.17
N ASP A 425 -13.09 -0.11 -27.36
CA ASP A 425 -14.43 0.23 -27.87
C ASP A 425 -15.19 -0.95 -28.50
N ASN A 426 -14.49 -2.06 -28.82
CA ASN A 426 -15.09 -3.26 -29.41
C ASN A 426 -14.34 -4.53 -29.02
N GLN A 427 -14.94 -5.69 -29.32
CA GLN A 427 -14.41 -7.01 -28.99
C GLN A 427 -13.13 -7.34 -29.77
N GLU A 428 -13.07 -7.00 -31.06
CA GLU A 428 -11.92 -7.32 -31.92
C GLU A 428 -10.65 -6.62 -31.42
N ASN A 429 -10.77 -5.34 -31.08
CA ASN A 429 -9.67 -4.57 -30.51
C ASN A 429 -9.26 -5.14 -29.17
N LEU A 430 -10.21 -5.55 -28.32
CA LEU A 430 -9.88 -6.16 -27.03
C LEU A 430 -9.13 -7.50 -27.24
N GLN A 431 -9.55 -8.31 -28.19
CA GLN A 431 -8.87 -9.57 -28.53
C GLN A 431 -7.42 -9.30 -28.98
N ARG A 432 -7.20 -8.31 -29.85
CA ARG A 432 -5.86 -7.95 -30.34
C ARG A 432 -4.96 -7.50 -29.20
N VAL A 433 -5.46 -6.62 -28.33
CA VAL A 433 -4.69 -6.10 -27.18
C VAL A 433 -4.37 -7.21 -26.19
N VAL A 434 -5.33 -8.09 -25.85
CA VAL A 434 -5.12 -9.24 -24.94
C VAL A 434 -4.09 -10.20 -25.51
N THR A 435 -4.16 -10.52 -26.81
CA THR A 435 -3.22 -11.41 -27.48
C THR A 435 -1.81 -10.84 -27.43
N LYS A 436 -1.63 -9.56 -27.80
CA LYS A 436 -0.31 -8.90 -27.80
C LYS A 436 0.27 -8.79 -26.39
N VAL A 437 -0.53 -8.38 -25.41
CA VAL A 437 -0.08 -8.31 -24.00
C VAL A 437 0.34 -9.69 -23.50
N ARG A 438 -0.39 -10.76 -23.84
CA ARG A 438 0.00 -12.12 -23.47
C ARG A 438 1.34 -12.52 -24.09
N GLU A 439 1.53 -12.28 -25.39
CA GLU A 439 2.76 -12.61 -26.11
C GLU A 439 3.97 -11.87 -25.51
N GLU A 440 3.88 -10.56 -25.35
CA GLU A 440 4.98 -9.75 -24.80
C GLU A 440 5.23 -10.05 -23.32
N SER A 441 4.18 -10.32 -22.54
CA SER A 441 4.34 -10.75 -21.14
C SER A 441 5.01 -12.12 -21.06
N SER A 442 4.68 -13.06 -21.93
CA SER A 442 5.32 -14.39 -21.98
C SER A 442 6.80 -14.29 -22.33
N LYS A 443 7.17 -13.46 -23.32
CA LYS A 443 8.58 -13.17 -23.64
C LYS A 443 9.32 -12.59 -22.44
N ALA A 444 8.64 -11.79 -21.62
CA ALA A 444 9.16 -11.23 -20.39
C ALA A 444 8.99 -12.17 -19.16
N GLY A 445 8.71 -13.45 -19.35
CA GLY A 445 8.56 -14.42 -18.28
C GLY A 445 7.34 -14.22 -17.37
N LEU A 446 6.43 -13.30 -17.71
CA LEU A 446 5.21 -13.05 -16.93
C LEU A 446 4.05 -13.86 -17.51
N GLU A 447 3.47 -14.74 -16.70
CA GLU A 447 2.35 -15.59 -17.10
C GLU A 447 1.01 -15.01 -16.68
N MET A 448 0.11 -14.85 -17.66
CA MET A 448 -1.27 -14.47 -17.42
C MET A 448 -2.04 -15.64 -16.77
N ASN A 449 -2.69 -15.37 -15.65
CA ASN A 449 -3.56 -16.36 -14.99
C ASN A 449 -4.95 -16.34 -15.64
N VAL A 450 -5.20 -17.25 -16.58
CA VAL A 450 -6.46 -17.32 -17.35
C VAL A 450 -7.68 -17.49 -16.44
N LYS A 451 -7.59 -18.30 -15.38
CA LYS A 451 -8.71 -18.57 -14.46
C LYS A 451 -9.14 -17.34 -13.68
N LYS A 452 -8.20 -16.43 -13.38
CA LYS A 452 -8.47 -15.19 -12.62
C LYS A 452 -8.65 -13.97 -13.51
N THR A 453 -8.10 -13.98 -14.71
CA THR A 453 -8.33 -12.95 -15.72
C THR A 453 -9.80 -12.98 -16.13
N LYS A 454 -10.46 -11.83 -16.17
CA LYS A 454 -11.89 -11.70 -16.41
C LYS A 454 -12.19 -10.63 -17.44
N THR A 455 -13.26 -10.84 -18.20
CA THR A 455 -13.80 -9.83 -19.12
C THR A 455 -15.09 -9.24 -18.59
N MET A 456 -15.38 -8.02 -18.96
CA MET A 456 -16.61 -7.31 -18.63
C MET A 456 -16.99 -6.37 -19.77
N ILE A 457 -18.27 -6.26 -20.06
CA ILE A 457 -18.80 -5.21 -20.92
C ILE A 457 -19.55 -4.20 -20.06
N ILE A 458 -19.19 -2.94 -20.17
CA ILE A 458 -19.96 -1.86 -19.57
C ILE A 458 -20.91 -1.34 -20.63
N SER A 459 -22.21 -1.47 -20.39
CA SER A 459 -23.28 -1.15 -21.33
C SER A 459 -24.50 -0.59 -20.60
N ARG A 460 -25.37 0.11 -21.33
CA ARG A 460 -26.70 0.48 -20.83
C ARG A 460 -27.66 -0.69 -20.73
N LYS A 461 -27.45 -1.72 -21.56
CA LYS A 461 -28.22 -2.97 -21.61
C LYS A 461 -27.24 -4.14 -21.54
N PRO A 462 -26.66 -4.40 -20.37
CA PRO A 462 -25.62 -5.42 -20.26
C PRO A 462 -26.15 -6.84 -20.40
N GLU A 463 -27.44 -7.08 -20.13
CA GLU A 463 -28.06 -8.41 -20.16
C GLU A 463 -28.00 -9.08 -21.53
N ASP A 464 -28.02 -8.25 -22.61
CA ASP A 464 -28.01 -8.71 -24.01
C ASP A 464 -26.59 -8.82 -24.58
N LYS A 465 -25.55 -8.54 -23.79
CA LYS A 465 -24.17 -8.43 -24.28
C LYS A 465 -23.29 -9.60 -23.86
N LYS A 466 -22.67 -10.21 -24.85
CA LYS A 466 -21.66 -11.26 -24.64
C LYS A 466 -20.34 -10.86 -25.28
N VAL A 467 -19.23 -11.21 -24.64
CA VAL A 467 -17.88 -11.06 -25.17
C VAL A 467 -17.12 -12.36 -25.01
N GLU A 468 -16.54 -12.82 -26.08
CA GLU A 468 -15.70 -14.02 -26.11
C GLU A 468 -14.27 -13.59 -26.47
N ILE A 469 -13.40 -13.62 -25.50
CA ILE A 469 -11.96 -13.35 -25.66
C ILE A 469 -11.19 -14.64 -25.39
N LYS A 470 -10.37 -15.03 -26.33
CA LYS A 470 -9.56 -16.25 -26.27
C LYS A 470 -8.14 -15.96 -25.81
N VAL A 471 -7.63 -16.82 -24.96
CA VAL A 471 -6.23 -16.82 -24.51
C VAL A 471 -5.69 -18.24 -24.74
N GLY A 472 -5.05 -18.47 -25.89
CA GLY A 472 -4.79 -19.82 -26.40
C GLY A 472 -6.12 -20.49 -26.74
N ASP A 473 -6.32 -21.69 -26.21
CA ASP A 473 -7.55 -22.48 -26.43
C ASP A 473 -8.65 -22.17 -25.39
N GLU A 474 -8.34 -21.40 -24.35
CA GLU A 474 -9.30 -21.10 -23.29
C GLU A 474 -10.02 -19.74 -23.54
N ILE A 475 -11.35 -19.73 -23.28
CA ILE A 475 -12.15 -18.51 -23.32
C ILE A 475 -12.17 -17.88 -21.94
N LEU A 476 -11.89 -16.57 -21.86
CA LEU A 476 -11.95 -15.83 -20.62
C LEU A 476 -13.40 -15.72 -20.12
N GLN A 477 -13.58 -15.90 -18.81
CA GLN A 477 -14.88 -15.76 -18.18
C GLN A 477 -15.35 -14.31 -18.18
N GLN A 478 -16.51 -14.03 -18.77
CA GLN A 478 -17.22 -12.77 -18.59
C GLN A 478 -17.87 -12.71 -17.23
N VAL A 479 -17.79 -11.52 -16.57
CA VAL A 479 -18.37 -11.28 -15.24
C VAL A 479 -19.19 -10.00 -15.23
N HIS A 480 -20.26 -9.98 -14.41
CA HIS A 480 -21.13 -8.81 -14.23
C HIS A 480 -20.56 -7.82 -13.20
N LYS A 481 -19.62 -8.26 -12.38
CA LYS A 481 -18.94 -7.45 -11.37
C LYS A 481 -17.53 -7.93 -11.14
N TYR A 482 -16.63 -7.00 -10.88
CA TYR A 482 -15.22 -7.28 -10.63
C TYR A 482 -14.66 -6.37 -9.53
N ILE A 483 -13.73 -6.88 -8.71
CA ILE A 483 -13.06 -6.07 -7.68
C ILE A 483 -11.74 -5.55 -8.25
N TYR A 484 -11.75 -4.31 -8.73
CA TYR A 484 -10.55 -3.63 -9.24
C TYR A 484 -10.01 -2.66 -8.17
N LEU A 485 -8.73 -2.84 -7.81
CA LEU A 485 -8.04 -2.04 -6.79
C LEU A 485 -8.84 -1.91 -5.47
N GLY A 486 -9.56 -2.97 -5.10
CA GLY A 486 -10.36 -3.02 -3.89
C GLY A 486 -11.74 -2.38 -3.97
N THR A 487 -12.14 -1.80 -5.09
CA THR A 487 -13.48 -1.24 -5.37
C THR A 487 -14.26 -2.19 -6.26
N GLU A 488 -15.56 -2.38 -6.00
CA GLU A 488 -16.43 -3.19 -6.83
C GLU A 488 -16.94 -2.38 -8.03
N ILE A 489 -16.56 -2.84 -9.23
CA ILE A 489 -16.99 -2.29 -10.51
C ILE A 489 -18.09 -3.19 -11.06
N THR A 490 -19.11 -2.58 -11.68
CA THR A 490 -20.26 -3.27 -12.28
C THR A 490 -20.42 -2.88 -13.73
N GLU A 491 -21.05 -3.75 -14.52
CA GLU A 491 -21.33 -3.53 -15.93
C GLU A 491 -22.22 -2.30 -16.24
N GLU A 492 -22.92 -1.77 -15.23
CA GLU A 492 -23.69 -0.53 -15.35
C GLU A 492 -22.92 0.71 -14.89
N ALA A 493 -21.66 0.57 -14.41
CA ALA A 493 -20.85 1.63 -13.82
C ALA A 493 -21.56 2.44 -12.74
N ARG A 494 -22.30 1.76 -11.84
CA ARG A 494 -23.04 2.36 -10.73
C ARG A 494 -22.25 2.31 -9.44
N SER A 495 -22.40 3.33 -8.59
CA SER A 495 -21.75 3.40 -7.27
C SER A 495 -22.55 2.75 -6.14
N ASP A 496 -23.78 2.36 -6.36
CA ASP A 496 -24.72 1.88 -5.32
C ASP A 496 -24.24 0.56 -4.68
N ILE A 497 -23.77 -0.39 -5.48
CA ILE A 497 -23.25 -1.69 -5.02
C ILE A 497 -21.99 -1.47 -4.17
N GLU A 498 -21.07 -0.64 -4.63
CA GLU A 498 -19.85 -0.33 -3.88
C GLU A 498 -20.18 0.38 -2.55
N ILE A 499 -21.07 1.37 -2.54
CA ILE A 499 -21.50 2.07 -1.32
C ILE A 499 -22.14 1.08 -0.31
N GLU A 500 -22.97 0.15 -0.79
CA GLU A 500 -23.57 -0.89 0.06
C GLU A 500 -22.53 -1.82 0.65
N LYS A 501 -21.57 -2.27 -0.15
CA LYS A 501 -20.43 -3.07 0.27
C LYS A 501 -19.60 -2.36 1.35
N ARG A 502 -19.25 -1.07 1.13
CA ARG A 502 -18.51 -0.27 2.11
C ARG A 502 -19.28 -0.09 3.41
N LYS A 503 -20.59 0.11 3.32
CA LYS A 503 -21.46 0.18 4.47
C LYS A 503 -21.41 -1.12 5.30
N ASN A 504 -21.45 -2.26 4.64
CA ASN A 504 -21.42 -3.57 5.32
C ASN A 504 -20.06 -3.82 5.98
N ILE A 505 -18.94 -3.52 5.30
CA ILE A 505 -17.59 -3.58 5.87
C ILE A 505 -17.48 -2.67 7.11
N ALA A 506 -17.98 -1.44 7.00
CA ALA A 506 -17.91 -0.48 8.09
C ALA A 506 -18.80 -0.91 9.29
N LYS A 507 -19.99 -1.47 9.05
CA LYS A 507 -20.87 -2.05 10.08
C LYS A 507 -20.23 -3.24 10.78
N GLU A 508 -19.60 -4.15 10.04
CA GLU A 508 -18.87 -5.29 10.61
C GLU A 508 -17.76 -4.83 11.55
N LYS A 509 -16.96 -3.86 11.11
CA LYS A 509 -15.89 -3.30 11.94
C LYS A 509 -16.43 -2.54 13.15
N PHE A 510 -17.51 -1.80 12.99
CA PHE A 510 -18.20 -1.18 14.13
C PHE A 510 -18.65 -2.22 15.17
N SER A 511 -19.22 -3.33 14.72
CA SER A 511 -19.67 -4.43 15.60
C SER A 511 -18.48 -5.06 16.35
N LYS A 512 -17.33 -5.26 15.70
CA LYS A 512 -16.10 -5.74 16.36
C LYS A 512 -15.60 -4.78 17.44
N MET A 513 -15.87 -3.48 17.30
CA MET A 513 -15.53 -2.44 18.27
C MET A 513 -16.65 -2.08 19.23
N ALA A 514 -17.80 -2.77 19.21
CA ALA A 514 -18.96 -2.41 19.99
C ALA A 514 -18.65 -2.29 21.49
N GLY A 515 -17.84 -3.20 22.05
CA GLY A 515 -17.45 -3.15 23.47
C GLY A 515 -16.73 -1.85 23.86
N LEU A 516 -15.96 -1.25 22.94
CA LEU A 516 -15.33 0.05 23.14
C LEU A 516 -16.31 1.20 22.92
N LEU A 517 -17.01 1.18 21.77
CA LEU A 517 -17.86 2.28 21.31
C LEU A 517 -19.15 2.46 22.12
N THR A 518 -19.66 1.40 22.75
CA THR A 518 -20.83 1.46 23.64
C THR A 518 -20.47 1.59 25.13
N SER A 519 -19.19 1.44 25.49
CA SER A 519 -18.71 1.50 26.87
C SER A 519 -19.05 2.83 27.56
N ARG A 520 -19.51 2.79 28.81
CA ARG A 520 -19.71 3.99 29.65
C ARG A 520 -18.42 4.63 30.13
N LYS A 521 -17.26 3.95 29.95
CA LYS A 521 -15.94 4.40 30.40
C LYS A 521 -15.30 5.47 29.52
N LEU A 522 -15.83 5.71 28.31
CA LEU A 522 -15.33 6.73 27.37
C LEU A 522 -16.37 7.84 27.18
N LYS A 523 -15.88 9.06 27.00
CA LYS A 523 -16.72 10.22 26.67
C LYS A 523 -17.34 10.06 25.28
N ILE A 524 -18.55 10.56 25.09
CA ILE A 524 -19.26 10.48 23.81
C ILE A 524 -18.46 11.16 22.70
N LYS A 525 -17.87 12.32 22.96
CA LYS A 525 -17.02 13.06 21.99
C LYS A 525 -15.86 12.18 21.48
N THR A 526 -15.15 11.49 22.37
CA THR A 526 -14.06 10.58 22.01
C THR A 526 -14.54 9.41 21.15
N LYS A 527 -15.68 8.80 21.49
CA LYS A 527 -16.27 7.72 20.70
C LYS A 527 -16.64 8.17 19.29
N ILE A 528 -17.28 9.34 19.16
CA ILE A 528 -17.62 9.93 17.86
C ILE A 528 -16.35 10.17 17.04
N ARG A 529 -15.30 10.67 17.68
CA ARG A 529 -14.00 10.89 17.03
C ARG A 529 -13.37 9.58 16.52
N ILE A 530 -13.37 8.53 17.34
CA ILE A 530 -12.92 7.19 16.91
C ILE A 530 -13.71 6.69 15.70
N VAL A 531 -15.03 6.85 15.70
CA VAL A 531 -15.87 6.43 14.56
C VAL A 531 -15.53 7.23 13.32
N LYS A 532 -15.33 8.54 13.42
CA LYS A 532 -14.92 9.38 12.28
C LYS A 532 -13.55 8.98 11.72
N CYS A 533 -12.58 8.78 12.59
CA CYS A 533 -11.21 8.42 12.19
C CYS A 533 -11.11 7.02 11.57
N TYR A 534 -11.89 6.06 12.07
CA TYR A 534 -11.74 4.67 11.67
C TYR A 534 -12.90 4.17 10.80
N ILE A 535 -14.13 4.19 11.32
CA ILE A 535 -15.28 3.60 10.65
C ILE A 535 -15.62 4.38 9.37
N TYR A 536 -15.62 5.72 9.43
CA TYR A 536 -15.87 6.55 8.26
C TYR A 536 -14.73 6.47 7.23
N SER A 537 -13.49 6.28 7.67
CA SER A 537 -12.36 6.08 6.74
C SER A 537 -12.48 4.79 5.94
N LEU A 538 -12.94 3.69 6.56
CA LEU A 538 -13.23 2.44 5.86
C LEU A 538 -14.41 2.59 4.88
N PHE A 539 -15.44 3.30 5.30
CA PHE A 539 -16.59 3.59 4.45
C PHE A 539 -16.21 4.45 3.24
N CYS A 540 -15.41 5.49 3.44
CA CYS A 540 -15.03 6.46 2.43
C CYS A 540 -13.90 6.02 1.50
N TYR A 541 -13.48 4.74 1.49
CA TYR A 541 -12.47 4.30 0.53
C TYR A 541 -12.99 4.39 -0.90
N GLY A 542 -12.26 5.12 -1.77
CA GLY A 542 -12.64 5.34 -3.17
C GLY A 542 -13.86 6.26 -3.38
N CYS A 543 -14.34 6.94 -2.32
CA CYS A 543 -15.53 7.80 -2.40
C CYS A 543 -15.35 8.99 -3.35
N GLU A 544 -14.12 9.36 -3.66
CA GLU A 544 -13.81 10.41 -4.63
C GLU A 544 -14.30 10.08 -6.05
N SER A 545 -14.40 8.78 -6.38
CA SER A 545 -14.90 8.31 -7.68
C SER A 545 -16.41 8.09 -7.74
N TRP A 546 -17.13 8.16 -6.61
CA TRP A 546 -18.56 7.87 -6.58
C TRP A 546 -19.39 8.94 -7.28
N THR A 547 -20.46 8.51 -7.94
CA THR A 547 -21.56 9.37 -8.40
C THR A 547 -22.74 9.18 -7.47
N LEU A 548 -23.20 10.27 -6.84
CA LEU A 548 -24.22 10.22 -5.81
C LEU A 548 -25.58 10.68 -6.35
N SER A 549 -26.62 9.89 -6.07
CA SER A 549 -28.02 10.30 -6.23
C SER A 549 -28.60 10.72 -4.86
N LYS A 550 -29.72 11.44 -4.82
CA LYS A 550 -30.42 11.77 -3.55
C LYS A 550 -30.70 10.51 -2.70
N VAL A 551 -31.03 9.39 -3.35
CA VAL A 551 -31.27 8.11 -2.66
C VAL A 551 -29.99 7.60 -1.98
N LEU A 552 -28.83 7.69 -2.65
CA LEU A 552 -27.55 7.26 -2.09
C LEU A 552 -27.08 8.19 -0.97
N GLU A 553 -27.31 9.51 -1.10
CA GLU A 553 -27.07 10.46 -0.02
C GLU A 553 -27.87 10.10 1.23
N GLY A 554 -29.17 9.78 1.07
CA GLY A 554 -30.00 9.30 2.17
C GLY A 554 -29.50 7.98 2.84
N LYS A 555 -28.98 7.04 2.03
CA LYS A 555 -28.36 5.80 2.57
C LYS A 555 -27.09 6.10 3.38
N ILE A 556 -26.29 7.07 2.96
CA ILE A 556 -25.07 7.52 3.65
C ILE A 556 -25.45 8.15 5.00
N GLU A 557 -26.44 9.06 5.00
CA GLU A 557 -26.93 9.70 6.21
C GLU A 557 -27.55 8.68 7.19
N ALA A 558 -28.29 7.70 6.69
CA ALA A 558 -28.85 6.64 7.50
C ALA A 558 -27.76 5.78 8.17
N PHE A 559 -26.65 5.52 7.45
CA PHE A 559 -25.50 4.83 8.03
C PHE A 559 -24.83 5.66 9.15
N GLU A 560 -24.67 6.97 8.95
CA GLU A 560 -24.15 7.85 10.00
C GLU A 560 -25.04 7.83 11.24
N MET A 561 -26.35 7.94 11.08
CA MET A 561 -27.31 7.89 12.17
C MET A 561 -27.30 6.52 12.89
N PHE A 562 -27.11 5.41 12.15
CA PHE A 562 -26.90 4.09 12.76
C PHE A 562 -25.71 4.10 13.73
N CYS A 563 -24.57 4.64 13.33
CA CYS A 563 -23.38 4.72 14.18
C CYS A 563 -23.64 5.58 15.43
N LEU A 564 -24.25 6.75 15.25
CA LEU A 564 -24.54 7.69 16.34
C LEU A 564 -25.53 7.12 17.36
N ARG A 565 -26.60 6.46 16.90
CA ARG A 565 -27.56 5.79 17.80
C ARG A 565 -26.91 4.70 18.62
N LYS A 566 -26.05 3.87 18.01
CA LYS A 566 -25.29 2.82 18.72
C LYS A 566 -24.35 3.39 19.78
N ILE A 567 -23.62 4.49 19.46
CA ILE A 567 -22.75 5.20 20.43
C ILE A 567 -23.56 5.73 21.62
N GLY A 568 -24.74 6.28 21.34
CA GLY A 568 -25.65 6.86 22.33
C GLY A 568 -26.45 5.82 23.12
N ASN A 569 -26.32 4.51 22.80
CA ASN A 569 -27.16 3.43 23.33
C ASN A 569 -28.65 3.70 23.13
N ILE A 570 -29.06 4.30 22.02
CA ILE A 570 -30.42 4.63 21.67
C ILE A 570 -31.00 3.49 20.83
N LYS A 571 -32.01 2.82 21.33
CA LYS A 571 -32.71 1.72 20.64
C LYS A 571 -33.72 2.28 19.63
N TRP A 572 -34.06 1.49 18.62
CA TRP A 572 -35.14 1.84 17.69
C TRP A 572 -36.50 1.96 18.37
N SER A 573 -36.75 1.12 19.41
CA SER A 573 -37.93 1.15 20.23
C SER A 573 -38.16 2.48 20.97
N ASP A 574 -37.09 3.27 21.18
CA ASP A 574 -37.19 4.54 21.94
C ASP A 574 -37.88 5.64 21.12
N LYS A 575 -38.13 5.41 19.81
CA LYS A 575 -38.81 6.32 18.86
C LYS A 575 -38.29 7.77 18.88
N ILE A 576 -37.00 7.96 19.22
CA ILE A 576 -36.33 9.28 19.27
C ILE A 576 -36.01 9.74 17.85
N THR A 577 -36.36 10.98 17.46
CA THR A 577 -36.06 11.53 16.15
C THR A 577 -34.55 11.75 15.96
N ASN A 578 -34.12 11.89 14.70
CA ASN A 578 -32.69 12.10 14.39
C ASN A 578 -32.17 13.42 14.99
N GLU A 579 -32.98 14.47 14.97
CA GLU A 579 -32.66 15.79 15.53
C GLU A 579 -32.40 15.69 17.05
N ARG A 580 -33.28 14.99 17.77
CA ARG A 580 -33.10 14.74 19.21
C ARG A 580 -31.90 13.89 19.54
N VAL A 581 -31.56 12.91 18.68
CA VAL A 581 -30.32 12.13 18.81
C VAL A 581 -29.10 13.03 18.70
N LEU A 582 -29.06 13.90 17.68
CA LEU A 582 -27.96 14.83 17.46
C LEU A 582 -27.80 15.83 18.62
N GLN A 583 -28.91 16.37 19.13
CA GLN A 583 -28.93 17.25 20.31
C GLN A 583 -28.38 16.53 21.55
N LYS A 584 -28.88 15.31 21.85
CA LYS A 584 -28.42 14.50 22.98
C LYS A 584 -26.94 14.19 22.93
N LEU A 585 -26.39 13.93 21.75
CA LEU A 585 -24.98 13.64 21.53
C LEU A 585 -24.12 14.88 21.34
N GLN A 586 -24.72 16.08 21.30
CA GLN A 586 -24.05 17.37 21.03
C GLN A 586 -23.18 17.30 19.75
N THR A 587 -23.74 16.76 18.67
CA THR A 587 -23.03 16.56 17.41
C THR A 587 -23.88 16.93 16.20
N LYS A 588 -23.24 17.00 15.01
CA LYS A 588 -23.92 17.23 13.73
C LYS A 588 -23.58 16.09 12.77
N ARG A 589 -24.41 15.85 11.79
CA ARG A 589 -24.09 14.95 10.67
C ARG A 589 -22.96 15.56 9.86
N THR A 590 -21.94 14.78 9.54
CA THR A 590 -20.75 15.26 8.83
C THR A 590 -20.31 14.34 7.71
N LEU A 591 -20.72 13.05 7.71
CA LEU A 591 -20.18 12.05 6.78
C LEU A 591 -20.44 12.42 5.31
N LEU A 592 -21.66 12.79 4.95
CA LEU A 592 -21.98 13.21 3.59
C LEU A 592 -21.20 14.48 3.19
N SER A 593 -21.16 15.50 4.06
CA SER A 593 -20.36 16.71 3.83
C SER A 593 -18.86 16.43 3.68
N ASP A 594 -18.33 15.46 4.42
CA ASP A 594 -16.92 15.07 4.30
C ASP A 594 -16.63 14.37 2.96
N ILE A 595 -17.55 13.54 2.46
CA ILE A 595 -17.47 12.93 1.12
C ILE A 595 -17.51 14.02 0.04
N GLN A 596 -18.45 14.96 0.14
CA GLN A 596 -18.58 16.09 -0.79
C GLN A 596 -17.28 16.91 -0.84
N LYS A 597 -16.74 17.28 0.33
CA LYS A 597 -15.46 18.01 0.44
C LYS A 597 -14.29 17.24 -0.16
N ARG A 598 -14.21 15.93 0.08
CA ARG A 598 -13.15 15.09 -0.51
C ARG A 598 -13.23 15.08 -2.02
N LYS A 599 -14.43 14.87 -2.58
CA LYS A 599 -14.66 14.86 -4.02
C LYS A 599 -14.33 16.21 -4.67
N LEU A 600 -14.77 17.33 -4.09
CA LEU A 600 -14.45 18.67 -4.59
C LEU A 600 -12.95 18.98 -4.53
N ARG A 601 -12.27 18.63 -3.42
CA ARG A 601 -10.80 18.76 -3.32
C ARG A 601 -10.10 17.93 -4.38
N TYR A 602 -10.60 16.72 -4.62
CA TYR A 602 -10.05 15.82 -5.61
C TYR A 602 -10.23 16.35 -7.03
N TYR A 603 -11.38 16.93 -7.37
CA TYR A 603 -11.57 17.62 -8.64
C TYR A 603 -10.51 18.71 -8.87
N GLY A 604 -10.27 19.56 -7.89
CA GLY A 604 -9.21 20.57 -7.97
C GLY A 604 -7.81 19.96 -8.13
N HIS A 605 -7.54 18.81 -7.51
CA HIS A 605 -6.28 18.08 -7.72
C HIS A 605 -6.18 17.56 -9.16
N VAL A 606 -7.19 16.86 -9.66
CA VAL A 606 -7.27 16.34 -11.04
C VAL A 606 -7.04 17.47 -12.06
N LYS A 607 -7.73 18.59 -11.88
CA LYS A 607 -7.61 19.73 -12.81
C LYS A 607 -6.18 20.30 -12.91
N ARG A 608 -5.46 20.35 -11.80
CA ARG A 608 -4.08 20.88 -11.76
C ARG A 608 -3.01 19.85 -12.10
N SER A 609 -3.36 18.57 -12.20
CA SER A 609 -2.39 17.50 -12.50
C SER A 609 -1.98 17.47 -13.97
N ASN A 610 -2.83 18.00 -14.87
CA ASN A 610 -2.62 18.04 -16.33
C ASN A 610 -2.10 16.73 -16.92
N ASN A 611 -2.73 15.62 -16.54
CA ASN A 611 -2.38 14.27 -16.94
C ASN A 611 -3.62 13.50 -17.43
N ILE A 612 -3.50 12.18 -17.59
CA ILE A 612 -4.58 11.28 -18.05
C ILE A 612 -5.91 11.47 -17.27
N LEU A 613 -5.85 11.85 -15.99
CA LEU A 613 -7.05 12.10 -15.17
C LEU A 613 -7.81 13.33 -15.68
N THR A 614 -7.07 14.37 -16.05
CA THR A 614 -7.67 15.59 -16.65
C THR A 614 -8.29 15.25 -18.00
N THR A 615 -7.59 14.49 -18.84
CA THR A 615 -8.12 13.98 -20.12
C THR A 615 -9.39 13.14 -19.89
N ALA A 616 -9.39 12.24 -18.91
CA ALA A 616 -10.55 11.43 -18.59
C ALA A 616 -11.77 12.28 -18.17
N VAL A 617 -11.58 13.35 -17.39
CA VAL A 617 -12.68 14.21 -16.92
C VAL A 617 -13.16 15.18 -18.00
N GLU A 618 -12.25 15.91 -18.65
CA GLU A 618 -12.57 17.01 -19.55
C GLU A 618 -12.67 16.59 -21.03
N GLY A 619 -11.95 15.53 -21.42
CA GLY A 619 -11.96 15.03 -22.79
C GLY A 619 -13.34 14.59 -23.23
N LYS A 620 -13.60 14.68 -24.51
CA LYS A 620 -14.86 14.25 -25.13
C LYS A 620 -14.65 12.91 -25.83
N LEU A 621 -15.64 12.01 -25.69
CA LEU A 621 -15.80 10.85 -26.55
C LEU A 621 -16.62 11.23 -27.76
N GLU A 622 -16.30 10.65 -28.91
CA GLU A 622 -17.14 10.74 -30.08
C GLU A 622 -18.47 10.02 -29.84
N GLY A 623 -19.55 10.66 -30.29
CA GLY A 623 -20.90 10.12 -30.16
C GLY A 623 -21.92 11.19 -29.77
N LYS A 624 -23.19 10.82 -29.87
CA LYS A 624 -24.32 11.68 -29.49
C LYS A 624 -24.99 11.12 -28.24
N ARG A 625 -25.38 11.97 -27.33
CA ARG A 625 -26.19 11.55 -26.18
C ARG A 625 -27.58 11.10 -26.69
N PRO A 626 -28.08 9.98 -26.20
CA PRO A 626 -29.41 9.52 -26.54
C PRO A 626 -30.48 10.47 -25.99
N ARG A 627 -31.69 10.45 -26.61
CA ARG A 627 -32.84 11.21 -26.13
C ARG A 627 -33.28 10.72 -24.75
N GLY A 628 -33.78 11.62 -23.93
CA GLY A 628 -34.32 11.33 -22.59
C GLY A 628 -33.58 12.05 -21.45
N ARG A 629 -33.96 11.75 -20.21
CA ARG A 629 -33.31 12.32 -19.02
C ARG A 629 -31.85 11.86 -18.90
N PRO A 630 -30.89 12.79 -18.87
CA PRO A 630 -29.49 12.44 -18.72
C PRO A 630 -29.24 11.68 -17.41
N ARG A 631 -28.33 10.69 -17.45
CA ARG A 631 -27.85 10.03 -16.21
C ARG A 631 -27.08 11.05 -15.35
N ASN A 632 -27.18 10.91 -14.04
CA ASN A 632 -26.30 11.63 -13.15
C ASN A 632 -24.85 11.21 -13.43
N THR A 633 -24.00 12.19 -13.63
CA THR A 633 -22.58 11.99 -13.88
C THR A 633 -21.76 12.47 -12.68
N TRP A 634 -20.53 12.09 -12.64
CA TRP A 634 -19.62 12.54 -11.59
C TRP A 634 -19.50 14.09 -11.57
N MET A 635 -19.48 14.74 -12.73
CA MET A 635 -19.46 16.19 -12.86
C MET A 635 -20.78 16.86 -12.47
N THR A 636 -21.90 16.16 -12.57
CA THR A 636 -23.19 16.69 -12.08
C THR A 636 -23.10 16.98 -10.58
N ASP A 637 -22.52 16.07 -9.78
CA ASP A 637 -22.31 16.27 -8.35
C ASP A 637 -21.45 17.52 -8.07
N VAL A 638 -20.34 17.70 -8.82
CA VAL A 638 -19.44 18.86 -8.66
C VAL A 638 -20.20 20.17 -8.92
N ARG A 639 -20.96 20.22 -10.01
CA ARG A 639 -21.74 21.40 -10.39
C ARG A 639 -22.84 21.72 -9.37
N GLU A 640 -23.58 20.72 -8.93
CA GLU A 640 -24.69 20.91 -7.98
C GLU A 640 -24.18 21.38 -6.60
N TRP A 641 -23.09 20.81 -6.12
CA TRP A 641 -22.54 21.19 -4.81
C TRP A 641 -21.79 22.51 -4.80
N THR A 642 -21.35 22.99 -5.95
CA THR A 642 -20.70 24.30 -6.08
C THR A 642 -21.64 25.37 -6.59
N SER A 643 -22.79 25.01 -7.18
CA SER A 643 -23.70 25.88 -7.93
C SER A 643 -23.02 26.64 -9.08
N LEU A 644 -21.93 26.08 -9.63
CA LEU A 644 -21.15 26.65 -10.71
C LEU A 644 -21.39 25.89 -12.03
N PRO A 645 -21.43 26.55 -13.18
CA PRO A 645 -21.37 25.88 -14.47
C PRO A 645 -20.02 25.20 -14.68
N ALA A 646 -19.96 24.19 -15.55
CA ALA A 646 -18.73 23.38 -15.74
C ALA A 646 -17.50 24.25 -16.10
N SER A 647 -17.66 25.25 -16.97
CA SER A 647 -16.59 26.19 -17.35
C SER A 647 -16.02 26.96 -16.16
N ALA A 648 -16.88 27.44 -15.27
CA ALA A 648 -16.46 28.14 -14.06
C ALA A 648 -15.80 27.17 -13.05
N CYS A 649 -16.31 25.94 -12.92
CA CYS A 649 -15.62 24.92 -12.12
C CYS A 649 -14.19 24.69 -12.62
N THR A 650 -14.02 24.56 -13.95
CA THR A 650 -12.72 24.34 -14.59
C THR A 650 -11.74 25.50 -14.36
N SER A 651 -12.19 26.75 -14.60
CA SER A 651 -11.35 27.94 -14.42
C SER A 651 -10.97 28.18 -12.95
N GLN A 652 -11.93 28.04 -12.02
CA GLN A 652 -11.70 28.28 -10.60
C GLN A 652 -10.89 27.16 -9.94
N ALA A 653 -10.99 25.90 -10.41
CA ALA A 653 -10.21 24.81 -9.92
C ALA A 653 -8.72 24.88 -10.29
N ALA A 654 -8.35 25.67 -11.29
CA ALA A 654 -6.96 25.97 -11.65
C ALA A 654 -6.25 26.74 -10.52
N ASP A 655 -6.94 27.70 -9.87
CA ASP A 655 -6.43 28.37 -8.68
C ASP A 655 -6.68 27.52 -7.43
N ARG A 656 -5.57 27.11 -6.77
CA ARG A 656 -5.61 26.26 -5.58
C ARG A 656 -6.22 26.94 -4.37
N SER A 657 -5.98 28.23 -4.20
CA SER A 657 -6.46 29.01 -3.06
C SER A 657 -7.96 29.24 -3.16
N LEU A 658 -8.42 29.72 -4.31
CA LEU A 658 -9.84 29.93 -4.61
C LEU A 658 -10.64 28.63 -4.50
N TRP A 659 -10.18 27.56 -5.15
CA TRP A 659 -10.86 26.25 -5.08
C TRP A 659 -10.91 25.66 -3.68
N SER A 660 -9.88 25.89 -2.87
CA SER A 660 -9.86 25.42 -1.48
C SER A 660 -10.99 26.03 -0.64
N VAL A 661 -11.35 27.30 -0.89
CA VAL A 661 -12.48 27.96 -0.21
C VAL A 661 -13.81 27.33 -0.63
N ILE A 662 -14.02 27.14 -1.94
CA ILE A 662 -15.23 26.52 -2.48
C ILE A 662 -15.40 25.10 -1.96
N ALA A 663 -14.34 24.28 -1.99
CA ALA A 663 -14.38 22.89 -1.56
C ALA A 663 -14.59 22.70 -0.05
N ARG A 664 -14.41 23.74 0.77
CA ARG A 664 -14.69 23.67 2.22
C ARG A 664 -16.17 23.80 2.56
N ARG A 665 -16.97 24.43 1.69
CA ARG A 665 -18.38 24.74 1.93
C ARG A 665 -19.28 24.25 0.80
N PRO A 666 -19.37 22.94 0.56
CA PRO A 666 -20.26 22.41 -0.45
C PRO A 666 -21.72 22.75 -0.09
N LEU A 667 -22.48 23.17 -1.10
CA LEU A 667 -23.90 23.44 -0.95
C LEU A 667 -24.69 22.12 -0.91
N GLN A 668 -25.75 22.07 -0.13
CA GLN A 668 -26.68 20.93 -0.19
C GLN A 668 -27.47 20.98 -1.49
N ARG A 669 -27.76 19.83 -2.07
CA ARG A 669 -28.69 19.70 -3.20
C ARG A 669 -30.06 20.21 -2.80
N ARG A 670 -30.62 21.11 -3.61
CA ARG A 670 -31.99 21.58 -3.46
C ARG A 670 -33.02 20.53 -3.84
#